data_b526146f1083e86a46953b9382809183
#
_entry.id   b526146f1083e86a46953b9382809183
#
_cell.length_a   1.000
_cell.length_b   1.000
_cell.length_c   1.000
_cell.angle_alpha   90.00
_cell.angle_beta   90.00
_cell.angle_gamma   90.00
#
_symmetry.space_group_name_H-M   'P 1'
#
loop_
_entity.id
_entity.type
_entity.pdbx_description
1 polymer ?
#
loop_
_entity_poly.entity_id
_entity_poly.type
_entity_poly.pdbx_seq_one_letter_code
_entity_poly.pdbx_strand_id
1 'polypeptide(L)'
;MKLKRALALLLAAAALFVLLPGTAQAAKDISVVGLLFGDQMFPDAWNRLEVRVQNNSNKDFQGSVLVELGGEYVRDVFVEAGKTGSLVFYLPPLGYIQRDYANVTIHKIYLRDQRGRTVNQATLANRPATASSSSIFVGVMGKQAGDFKRIGNVLGYLSVAGMSPESLDNLQFAENYRTIILSNPGSVTLSPQQAANLRRWLESGGMLVVGGGSGWQQSAALLPPDMLPVRIQGVDTIAAGDLAALDLSVLEESEYTIAVGEVVGQVLVAAGDKPLLAAKTVGNGTVLWSALDLEAAPLLNPANSEAFWQKIFLLRPVVKVYSVDNNFYSQLFNSISQDSLASALSPGKLFLLLLGYIILVGPVNWLVLRKIDRREWAWFVIPAVALLLTAGAFVYGRLGRGSDKVLYQVNLIEMYSQNQAKVQSLNGVFVPSSRGITLSSEAYLAPLSGEMVSRLEGGQQELVMKNPPLWSVQKFYGAGVLDLPGSVQIEANYNSAQNRLEARVTNNSGQDFFASFIQMGKEWFEFGPLAAGESKMSTAISQPDFQSILSRYNSSGRAFPGWYDFSYYFPNTSVYFLGFGDSGPLPVAGVNKKIALDIWVKTMETSDFYAAGSLNIPRGILTPVVLGSARTDYYSPRDYHFYSNEEANVDLVFSLPENIDFSQGEYRLNLDAVWGEAKGTVLAYNYKSNLWQDLGTLDNLYKHSRYILLENPGDLVYENHLTVRIKYTGDLGFNLDGMDISVTGGRIND
;
A
#
# COMPACT_ATOMS: atom_id res chain seq x y z
N MET A 1 0.17 58.64 -52.88
CA MET A 1 0.10 57.30 -53.53
C MET A 1 0.65 56.14 -52.63
N LYS A 2 1.74 56.30 -51.90
CA LYS A 2 2.34 55.22 -51.10
C LYS A 2 1.47 54.75 -49.94
N LEU A 3 0.72 55.63 -49.24
CA LEU A 3 -0.15 55.30 -48.12
C LEU A 3 -1.39 54.48 -48.55
N LYS A 4 -1.97 54.73 -49.69
CA LYS A 4 -3.11 53.96 -50.23
C LYS A 4 -2.72 52.53 -50.64
N ARG A 5 -1.46 52.36 -51.14
CA ARG A 5 -0.94 50.97 -51.41
C ARG A 5 -0.61 50.18 -50.20
N ALA A 6 -0.12 50.82 -49.11
CA ALA A 6 0.12 50.14 -47.82
C ALA A 6 -1.19 49.70 -47.13
N LEU A 7 -2.23 50.58 -47.23
CA LEU A 7 -3.55 50.25 -46.70
C LEU A 7 -4.24 49.13 -47.49
N ALA A 8 -4.07 49.10 -48.79
CA ALA A 8 -4.61 48.06 -49.67
C ALA A 8 -3.88 46.72 -49.44
N LEU A 9 -2.59 46.71 -49.17
CA LEU A 9 -1.82 45.47 -48.75
C LEU A 9 -2.19 44.98 -47.38
N LEU A 10 -2.46 45.87 -46.41
CA LEU A 10 -2.93 45.50 -45.07
C LEU A 10 -4.34 44.92 -45.12
N LEU A 11 -5.23 45.51 -45.95
CA LEU A 11 -6.60 44.96 -46.14
C LEU A 11 -6.57 43.66 -46.92
N ALA A 12 -5.69 43.44 -47.85
CA ALA A 12 -5.51 42.18 -48.57
C ALA A 12 -4.93 41.09 -47.65
N ALA A 13 -3.99 41.44 -46.76
CA ALA A 13 -3.46 40.54 -45.76
C ALA A 13 -4.52 40.16 -44.69
N ALA A 14 -5.34 41.13 -44.28
CA ALA A 14 -6.47 40.87 -43.36
C ALA A 14 -7.57 40.01 -44.02
N ALA A 15 -7.84 40.22 -45.31
CA ALA A 15 -8.79 39.38 -46.06
C ALA A 15 -8.24 37.95 -46.29
N LEU A 16 -6.92 37.78 -46.42
CA LEU A 16 -6.28 36.47 -46.52
C LEU A 16 -6.35 35.72 -45.16
N PHE A 17 -6.31 36.46 -44.04
CA PHE A 17 -6.48 35.87 -42.68
C PHE A 17 -7.93 35.44 -42.40
N VAL A 18 -8.91 36.09 -43.01
CA VAL A 18 -10.35 35.76 -42.88
C VAL A 18 -10.76 34.59 -43.80
N LEU A 19 -9.95 34.33 -44.87
CA LEU A 19 -10.16 33.24 -45.80
C LEU A 19 -9.36 31.97 -45.48
N LEU A 20 -8.59 31.97 -44.38
CA LEU A 20 -8.16 30.70 -43.83
C LEU A 20 -9.43 29.98 -43.35
N PRO A 21 -9.78 28.80 -43.93
CA PRO A 21 -10.88 28.03 -43.40
C PRO A 21 -10.55 27.84 -41.95
N GLY A 22 -11.44 28.32 -41.07
CA GLY A 22 -11.37 27.94 -39.65
C GLY A 22 -11.10 26.46 -39.66
N THR A 23 -10.04 26.03 -39.05
CA THR A 23 -9.69 24.62 -38.94
C THR A 23 -10.93 23.95 -38.36
N ALA A 24 -11.81 23.48 -39.28
CA ALA A 24 -12.75 22.45 -38.90
C ALA A 24 -11.87 21.40 -38.25
N GLN A 25 -12.06 21.24 -36.97
CA GLN A 25 -11.34 20.21 -36.19
C GLN A 25 -11.84 18.92 -36.82
N ALA A 26 -11.13 18.44 -37.85
CA ALA A 26 -11.41 17.16 -38.47
C ALA A 26 -11.50 16.20 -37.32
N ALA A 27 -12.62 15.49 -37.20
CA ALA A 27 -12.78 14.45 -36.22
C ALA A 27 -11.52 13.61 -36.30
N LYS A 28 -10.70 13.63 -35.26
CA LYS A 28 -9.39 12.97 -35.30
C LYS A 28 -9.69 11.52 -35.63
N ASP A 29 -9.14 11.01 -36.71
CA ASP A 29 -9.36 9.61 -37.14
C ASP A 29 -9.00 8.62 -36.03
N ILE A 30 -8.22 9.07 -35.05
CA ILE A 30 -7.83 8.29 -33.89
C ILE A 30 -8.04 9.14 -32.64
N SER A 31 -8.78 8.58 -31.68
CA SER A 31 -9.05 9.20 -30.38
C SER A 31 -8.52 8.34 -29.23
N VAL A 32 -8.14 8.99 -28.14
CA VAL A 32 -7.70 8.32 -26.92
C VAL A 32 -8.48 8.82 -25.73
N VAL A 33 -8.91 7.90 -24.86
CA VAL A 33 -9.64 8.18 -23.62
C VAL A 33 -9.00 7.37 -22.51
N GLY A 34 -8.69 8.01 -21.37
CA GLY A 34 -8.22 7.33 -20.17
C GLY A 34 -9.33 7.22 -19.12
N LEU A 35 -9.50 6.07 -18.53
CA LEU A 35 -10.47 5.76 -17.49
C LEU A 35 -9.73 5.23 -16.26
N LEU A 36 -9.89 5.90 -15.13
CA LEU A 36 -9.41 5.39 -13.85
C LEU A 36 -10.36 4.33 -13.32
N PHE A 37 -9.82 3.42 -12.54
CA PHE A 37 -10.61 2.45 -11.82
C PHE A 37 -11.52 3.16 -10.80
N GLY A 38 -12.85 2.92 -10.90
CA GLY A 38 -13.84 3.54 -10.04
C GLY A 38 -13.95 5.06 -10.14
N ASP A 39 -13.42 5.68 -11.21
CA ASP A 39 -13.38 7.13 -11.42
C ASP A 39 -12.68 7.92 -10.29
N GLN A 40 -11.86 7.25 -9.49
CA GLN A 40 -11.15 7.81 -8.35
C GLN A 40 -9.66 7.51 -8.44
N MET A 41 -8.85 8.40 -7.89
CA MET A 41 -7.43 8.16 -7.63
C MET A 41 -7.20 7.86 -6.15
N PHE A 42 -6.34 6.89 -5.89
CA PHE A 42 -5.96 6.46 -4.55
C PHE A 42 -4.55 6.99 -4.27
N PRO A 43 -4.39 7.97 -3.35
CA PRO A 43 -3.07 8.54 -3.06
C PRO A 43 -2.10 7.50 -2.50
N ASP A 44 -2.59 6.65 -1.58
CA ASP A 44 -1.80 5.72 -0.79
C ASP A 44 -1.94 4.27 -1.25
N ALA A 45 -2.57 4.04 -2.41
CA ALA A 45 -2.79 2.73 -2.98
C ALA A 45 -2.47 2.72 -4.49
N TRP A 46 -2.35 1.52 -5.04
CA TRP A 46 -2.12 1.32 -6.46
C TRP A 46 -3.31 1.79 -7.29
N ASN A 47 -3.03 2.39 -8.43
CA ASN A 47 -4.05 2.86 -9.37
C ASN A 47 -4.01 2.03 -10.64
N ARG A 48 -5.18 1.70 -11.19
CA ARG A 48 -5.34 1.07 -12.50
C ARG A 48 -5.93 2.09 -13.45
N LEU A 49 -5.19 2.42 -14.50
CA LEU A 49 -5.64 3.30 -15.57
C LEU A 49 -5.83 2.47 -16.85
N GLU A 50 -7.06 2.39 -17.33
CA GLU A 50 -7.37 1.85 -18.64
C GLU A 50 -7.34 2.97 -19.68
N VAL A 51 -6.59 2.78 -20.74
CA VAL A 51 -6.53 3.70 -21.87
C VAL A 51 -7.14 3.02 -23.08
N ARG A 52 -8.21 3.58 -23.61
CA ARG A 52 -8.89 3.13 -24.82
C ARG A 52 -8.45 3.98 -26.00
N VAL A 53 -8.03 3.31 -27.06
CA VAL A 53 -7.64 3.93 -28.33
C VAL A 53 -8.64 3.49 -29.37
N GLN A 54 -9.42 4.43 -29.87
CA GLN A 54 -10.39 4.20 -30.94
C GLN A 54 -9.79 4.63 -32.28
N ASN A 55 -9.71 3.71 -33.22
CA ASN A 55 -9.25 3.95 -34.56
C ASN A 55 -10.44 3.99 -35.51
N ASN A 56 -10.90 5.19 -35.86
CA ASN A 56 -12.00 5.39 -36.83
C ASN A 56 -11.50 5.51 -38.28
N SER A 57 -10.18 5.34 -38.49
CA SER A 57 -9.62 5.36 -39.83
C SER A 57 -9.80 4.04 -40.59
N ASN A 58 -9.56 4.04 -41.87
CA ASN A 58 -9.61 2.86 -42.72
C ASN A 58 -8.25 2.13 -42.82
N LYS A 59 -7.29 2.43 -41.92
CA LYS A 59 -5.95 1.83 -41.86
C LYS A 59 -5.66 1.43 -40.43
N ASP A 60 -4.93 0.33 -40.27
CA ASP A 60 -4.43 -0.10 -39.00
C ASP A 60 -3.50 0.98 -38.39
N PHE A 61 -3.61 1.16 -37.11
CA PHE A 61 -2.76 2.05 -36.34
C PHE A 61 -1.77 1.24 -35.50
N GLN A 62 -0.50 1.58 -35.63
CA GLN A 62 0.55 1.09 -34.78
C GLN A 62 1.32 2.27 -34.18
N GLY A 63 1.52 2.24 -32.88
CA GLY A 63 2.18 3.33 -32.16
C GLY A 63 2.39 3.00 -30.69
N SER A 64 2.44 4.02 -29.87
CA SER A 64 2.58 3.87 -28.41
C SER A 64 1.67 4.85 -27.66
N VAL A 65 1.20 4.41 -26.50
CA VAL A 65 0.53 5.25 -25.52
C VAL A 65 1.54 5.62 -24.45
N LEU A 66 1.63 6.91 -24.15
CA LEU A 66 2.44 7.47 -23.09
C LEU A 66 1.54 8.14 -22.07
N VAL A 67 1.68 7.72 -20.80
CA VAL A 67 1.03 8.34 -19.64
C VAL A 67 2.10 9.11 -18.86
N GLU A 68 1.87 10.39 -18.63
CA GLU A 68 2.75 11.25 -17.86
C GLU A 68 2.20 11.40 -16.43
N LEU A 69 2.89 10.80 -15.46
CA LEU A 69 2.52 10.82 -14.05
C LEU A 69 3.78 10.64 -13.17
N GLY A 70 4.38 11.75 -12.74
CA GLY A 70 5.65 11.72 -11.99
C GLY A 70 6.86 11.20 -12.78
N GLY A 71 6.61 10.52 -13.87
CA GLY A 71 7.51 9.98 -14.88
C GLY A 71 6.71 9.60 -16.11
N GLU A 72 7.34 9.02 -17.09
CA GLU A 72 6.70 8.55 -18.32
C GLU A 72 6.48 7.03 -18.29
N TYR A 73 5.24 6.61 -18.52
CA TYR A 73 4.86 5.19 -18.68
C TYR A 73 4.48 4.98 -20.15
N VAL A 74 5.16 4.07 -20.83
CA VAL A 74 4.98 3.82 -22.26
C VAL A 74 4.59 2.36 -22.50
N ARG A 75 3.55 2.15 -23.31
CA ARG A 75 3.16 0.84 -23.84
C ARG A 75 2.88 0.94 -25.32
N ASP A 76 3.31 -0.06 -26.06
CA ASP A 76 3.00 -0.16 -27.47
C ASP A 76 1.54 -0.55 -27.70
N VAL A 77 0.95 -0.04 -28.77
CA VAL A 77 -0.44 -0.28 -29.12
C VAL A 77 -0.58 -0.58 -30.60
N PHE A 78 -1.37 -1.59 -30.88
CA PHE A 78 -1.85 -1.90 -32.23
C PHE A 78 -3.38 -1.91 -32.23
N VAL A 79 -3.99 -1.15 -33.14
CA VAL A 79 -5.45 -1.08 -33.27
C VAL A 79 -5.83 -1.19 -34.73
N GLU A 80 -6.55 -2.23 -35.08
CA GLU A 80 -7.05 -2.44 -36.44
C GLU A 80 -8.01 -1.31 -36.87
N ALA A 81 -8.13 -1.12 -38.16
CA ALA A 81 -9.04 -0.16 -38.77
C ALA A 81 -10.49 -0.34 -38.27
N GLY A 82 -11.12 0.75 -37.84
CA GLY A 82 -12.51 0.74 -37.34
C GLY A 82 -12.70 0.07 -35.96
N LYS A 83 -11.63 -0.35 -35.28
CA LYS A 83 -11.73 -1.02 -33.97
C LYS A 83 -11.24 -0.14 -32.81
N THR A 84 -11.53 -0.59 -31.60
CA THR A 84 -11.04 -0.02 -30.35
C THR A 84 -10.08 -1.01 -29.69
N GLY A 85 -8.88 -0.53 -29.31
CA GLY A 85 -7.93 -1.26 -28.47
C GLY A 85 -7.94 -0.71 -27.05
N SER A 86 -7.60 -1.53 -26.07
CA SER A 86 -7.49 -1.16 -24.65
C SER A 86 -6.13 -1.53 -24.10
N LEU A 87 -5.55 -0.66 -23.29
CA LEU A 87 -4.29 -0.84 -22.59
C LEU A 87 -4.49 -0.52 -21.11
N VAL A 88 -3.88 -1.29 -20.24
CA VAL A 88 -3.95 -1.06 -18.79
C VAL A 88 -2.57 -0.64 -18.28
N PHE A 89 -2.53 0.45 -17.52
CA PHE A 89 -1.37 0.90 -16.76
C PHE A 89 -1.64 0.71 -15.27
N TYR A 90 -0.71 0.10 -14.58
CA TYR A 90 -0.69 0.07 -13.12
C TYR A 90 0.26 1.16 -12.64
N LEU A 91 -0.26 2.06 -11.81
CA LEU A 91 0.45 3.24 -11.34
C LEU A 91 0.69 3.08 -9.82
N PRO A 92 1.87 3.40 -9.31
CA PRO A 92 2.18 3.25 -7.89
C PRO A 92 1.35 4.22 -7.04
N PRO A 93 1.37 4.07 -5.71
CA PRO A 93 0.77 5.03 -4.80
C PRO A 93 1.27 6.45 -5.10
N LEU A 94 0.34 7.38 -5.33
CA LEU A 94 0.67 8.74 -5.81
C LEU A 94 1.32 9.60 -4.74
N GLY A 95 1.10 9.29 -3.47
CA GLY A 95 1.77 9.94 -2.35
C GLY A 95 3.30 9.95 -2.48
N TYR A 96 3.91 8.99 -3.21
CA TYR A 96 5.35 8.98 -3.54
C TYR A 96 5.74 10.02 -4.59
N ILE A 97 4.79 10.50 -5.38
CA ILE A 97 5.05 11.34 -6.55
C ILE A 97 4.80 12.82 -6.24
N GLN A 98 3.82 13.14 -5.39
CA GLN A 98 3.39 14.51 -5.14
C GLN A 98 3.21 14.81 -3.66
N ARG A 99 3.91 15.84 -3.14
CA ARG A 99 3.72 16.36 -1.78
C ARG A 99 2.48 17.25 -1.62
N ASP A 100 1.82 17.63 -2.69
CA ASP A 100 0.77 18.65 -2.68
C ASP A 100 -0.52 18.10 -3.28
N TYR A 101 -1.35 17.48 -2.44
CA TYR A 101 -2.65 16.93 -2.82
C TYR A 101 -3.62 17.98 -3.40
N ALA A 102 -3.36 19.27 -3.15
CA ALA A 102 -4.19 20.36 -3.64
C ALA A 102 -3.93 20.71 -5.12
N ASN A 103 -2.76 20.35 -5.65
CA ASN A 103 -2.32 20.66 -7.02
C ASN A 103 -2.03 19.40 -7.83
N VAL A 104 -2.99 18.47 -7.89
CA VAL A 104 -2.89 17.32 -8.80
C VAL A 104 -2.78 17.88 -10.23
N THR A 105 -1.55 17.88 -10.74
CA THR A 105 -1.27 18.32 -12.10
C THR A 105 -2.04 17.45 -13.08
N ILE A 106 -2.68 18.05 -14.03
CA ILE A 106 -3.44 17.41 -15.09
C ILE A 106 -2.59 16.32 -15.73
N HIS A 107 -2.95 15.07 -15.50
CA HIS A 107 -2.27 13.93 -16.09
C HIS A 107 -2.59 13.87 -17.57
N LYS A 108 -1.55 13.83 -18.40
CA LYS A 108 -1.70 13.81 -19.84
C LYS A 108 -1.42 12.42 -20.38
N ILE A 109 -2.26 12.03 -21.32
CA ILE A 109 -2.10 10.79 -22.08
C ILE A 109 -1.81 11.21 -23.51
N TYR A 110 -0.71 10.73 -24.06
CA TYR A 110 -0.32 10.99 -25.44
C TYR A 110 -0.37 9.69 -26.24
N LEU A 111 -1.00 9.76 -27.41
CA LEU A 111 -0.91 8.72 -28.40
C LEU A 111 0.14 9.15 -29.44
N ARG A 112 1.16 8.31 -29.63
CA ARG A 112 2.26 8.57 -30.55
C ARG A 112 2.28 7.56 -31.68
N ASP A 113 2.62 8.00 -32.90
CA ASP A 113 2.84 7.11 -34.04
C ASP A 113 4.20 6.38 -33.92
N GLN A 114 4.49 5.46 -34.84
CA GLN A 114 5.77 4.73 -34.90
C GLN A 114 7.01 5.65 -35.00
N ARG A 115 6.82 6.90 -35.46
CA ARG A 115 7.90 7.89 -35.56
C ARG A 115 8.01 8.75 -34.28
N GLY A 116 7.23 8.44 -33.24
CA GLY A 116 7.21 9.17 -31.99
C GLY A 116 6.46 10.50 -32.01
N ARG A 117 5.73 10.82 -33.07
CA ARG A 117 4.94 12.07 -33.18
C ARG A 117 3.60 11.87 -32.48
N THR A 118 3.20 12.87 -31.70
CA THR A 118 1.90 12.84 -31.00
C THR A 118 0.78 13.05 -32.05
N VAL A 119 -0.07 12.05 -32.20
CA VAL A 119 -1.24 12.06 -33.08
C VAL A 119 -2.52 12.42 -32.33
N ASN A 120 -2.61 12.12 -31.06
CA ASN A 120 -3.72 12.49 -30.19
C ASN A 120 -3.25 12.69 -28.76
N GLN A 121 -4.02 13.45 -27.97
CA GLN A 121 -3.81 13.60 -26.53
C GLN A 121 -5.14 13.65 -25.80
N ALA A 122 -5.17 13.10 -24.60
CA ALA A 122 -6.27 13.21 -23.67
C ALA A 122 -5.74 13.72 -22.32
N THR A 123 -6.64 14.23 -21.53
CA THR A 123 -6.37 14.66 -20.17
C THR A 123 -7.27 13.83 -19.26
N LEU A 124 -6.73 13.21 -18.25
CA LEU A 124 -7.52 12.62 -17.19
C LEU A 124 -8.31 13.75 -16.51
N ALA A 125 -9.60 13.54 -16.29
CA ALA A 125 -10.54 14.56 -15.85
C ALA A 125 -10.02 15.36 -14.65
N ASN A 126 -10.31 16.64 -14.65
CA ASN A 126 -9.94 17.58 -13.61
C ASN A 126 -10.35 17.09 -12.22
N ARG A 127 -9.40 16.79 -11.38
CA ARG A 127 -9.56 16.34 -9.99
C ARG A 127 -10.37 15.04 -9.90
N PRO A 128 -9.74 13.89 -10.10
CA PRO A 128 -10.36 12.66 -9.61
C PRO A 128 -10.64 12.84 -8.12
N ALA A 129 -11.86 12.48 -7.70
CA ALA A 129 -12.17 12.46 -6.28
C ALA A 129 -11.13 11.57 -5.59
N THR A 130 -10.46 12.09 -4.58
CA THR A 130 -9.59 11.27 -3.75
C THR A 130 -10.47 10.37 -2.92
N ALA A 131 -10.27 9.07 -3.04
CA ALA A 131 -10.92 8.12 -2.15
C ALA A 131 -10.44 8.37 -0.72
N SER A 132 -11.35 8.25 0.23
CA SER A 132 -10.96 8.28 1.64
C SER A 132 -9.95 7.15 1.90
N SER A 133 -8.85 7.46 2.56
CA SER A 133 -7.85 6.48 3.01
C SER A 133 -8.43 5.45 4.01
N SER A 134 -9.66 5.67 4.48
CA SER A 134 -10.37 4.80 5.43
C SER A 134 -11.28 3.76 4.77
N SER A 135 -11.48 3.81 3.45
CA SER A 135 -12.38 2.86 2.77
C SER A 135 -11.73 1.50 2.58
N ILE A 136 -12.47 0.44 2.91
CA ILE A 136 -12.11 -0.95 2.58
C ILE A 136 -12.58 -1.24 1.16
N PHE A 137 -11.66 -1.64 0.28
CA PHE A 137 -12.01 -1.97 -1.10
C PHE A 137 -12.48 -3.41 -1.22
N VAL A 138 -13.64 -3.57 -1.86
CA VAL A 138 -14.25 -4.85 -2.19
C VAL A 138 -14.37 -4.97 -3.70
N GLY A 139 -13.70 -5.95 -4.27
CA GLY A 139 -13.80 -6.29 -5.69
C GLY A 139 -14.92 -7.33 -5.90
N VAL A 140 -15.81 -7.09 -6.86
CA VAL A 140 -16.87 -8.04 -7.19
C VAL A 140 -16.66 -8.55 -8.61
N MET A 141 -16.41 -9.83 -8.74
CA MET A 141 -16.34 -10.54 -10.01
C MET A 141 -17.65 -11.31 -10.20
N GLY A 142 -18.65 -10.66 -10.79
CA GLY A 142 -20.00 -11.17 -10.95
C GLY A 142 -20.77 -10.44 -12.05
N LYS A 143 -21.93 -10.96 -12.41
CA LYS A 143 -22.81 -10.35 -13.43
C LYS A 143 -23.46 -9.05 -12.95
N GLN A 144 -23.79 -8.99 -11.67
CA GLN A 144 -24.51 -7.88 -11.04
C GLN A 144 -23.59 -7.08 -10.08
N ALA A 145 -22.32 -6.98 -10.41
CA ALA A 145 -21.34 -6.29 -9.57
C ALA A 145 -21.76 -4.86 -9.17
N GLY A 146 -22.55 -4.17 -10.02
CA GLY A 146 -23.05 -2.84 -9.73
C GLY A 146 -24.04 -2.78 -8.55
N ASP A 147 -24.79 -3.84 -8.30
CA ASP A 147 -25.81 -3.87 -7.24
C ASP A 147 -25.17 -4.01 -5.85
N PHE A 148 -24.00 -4.62 -5.77
CA PHE A 148 -23.22 -4.68 -4.52
C PHE A 148 -22.78 -3.29 -4.00
N LYS A 149 -22.75 -2.27 -4.84
CA LYS A 149 -22.49 -0.88 -4.40
C LYS A 149 -23.50 -0.39 -3.37
N ARG A 150 -24.76 -0.87 -3.44
CA ARG A 150 -25.80 -0.51 -2.48
C ARG A 150 -25.47 -1.00 -1.07
N ILE A 151 -24.88 -2.20 -0.97
CA ILE A 151 -24.43 -2.79 0.30
C ILE A 151 -23.29 -1.93 0.86
N GLY A 152 -22.31 -1.55 0.03
CA GLY A 152 -21.23 -0.66 0.44
C GLY A 152 -21.71 0.69 0.97
N ASN A 153 -22.74 1.27 0.32
CA ASN A 153 -23.31 2.56 0.73
C ASN A 153 -24.02 2.48 2.09
N VAL A 154 -24.69 1.36 2.38
CA VAL A 154 -25.39 1.18 3.68
C VAL A 154 -24.37 0.94 4.79
N LEU A 155 -23.35 0.13 4.55
CA LEU A 155 -22.30 -0.14 5.52
C LEU A 155 -21.33 1.04 5.71
N GLY A 156 -21.31 2.02 4.78
CA GLY A 156 -20.65 3.31 4.92
C GLY A 156 -19.11 3.31 4.88
N TYR A 157 -18.47 2.19 5.17
CA TYR A 157 -17.00 2.03 5.21
C TYR A 157 -16.44 1.19 4.06
N LEU A 158 -17.31 0.66 3.19
CA LEU A 158 -16.90 -0.17 2.05
C LEU A 158 -16.94 0.62 0.75
N SER A 159 -15.89 0.48 -0.04
CA SER A 159 -15.87 0.90 -1.44
C SER A 159 -15.97 -0.33 -2.34
N VAL A 160 -17.14 -0.56 -2.90
CA VAL A 160 -17.41 -1.74 -3.73
C VAL A 160 -17.29 -1.39 -5.21
N ALA A 161 -16.51 -2.17 -5.94
CA ALA A 161 -16.33 -2.00 -7.37
C ALA A 161 -16.38 -3.32 -8.14
N GLY A 162 -16.90 -3.27 -9.38
CA GLY A 162 -16.78 -4.38 -10.30
C GLY A 162 -15.32 -4.68 -10.60
N MET A 163 -14.95 -5.94 -10.58
CA MET A 163 -13.59 -6.42 -10.83
C MET A 163 -13.57 -7.31 -12.05
N SER A 164 -12.59 -7.12 -12.92
CA SER A 164 -12.34 -7.98 -14.08
C SER A 164 -11.10 -8.84 -13.83
N PRO A 165 -10.92 -9.98 -14.55
CA PRO A 165 -9.74 -10.83 -14.41
C PRO A 165 -8.42 -10.10 -14.57
N GLU A 166 -8.36 -9.07 -15.44
CA GLU A 166 -7.18 -8.26 -15.68
C GLU A 166 -6.72 -7.49 -14.44
N SER A 167 -7.59 -7.31 -13.44
CA SER A 167 -7.21 -6.72 -12.15
C SER A 167 -6.26 -7.63 -11.36
N LEU A 168 -6.21 -8.92 -11.70
CA LEU A 168 -5.29 -9.91 -11.13
C LEU A 168 -3.96 -10.01 -11.90
N ASP A 169 -3.79 -9.31 -13.02
CA ASP A 169 -2.52 -9.33 -13.78
C ASP A 169 -1.37 -8.74 -12.95
N ASN A 170 -1.70 -7.83 -12.03
CA ASN A 170 -0.73 -7.20 -11.16
C ASN A 170 -1.12 -7.43 -9.69
N LEU A 171 -0.26 -8.15 -8.95
CA LEU A 171 -0.51 -8.50 -7.56
C LEU A 171 -0.62 -7.26 -6.66
N GLN A 172 0.24 -6.25 -6.89
CA GLN A 172 0.25 -5.03 -6.10
C GLN A 172 -1.07 -4.25 -6.22
N PHE A 173 -1.68 -4.26 -7.41
CA PHE A 173 -3.02 -3.68 -7.60
C PHE A 173 -4.11 -4.54 -6.95
N ALA A 174 -4.03 -5.88 -7.08
CA ALA A 174 -4.97 -6.79 -6.44
C ALA A 174 -4.99 -6.65 -4.91
N GLU A 175 -3.87 -6.31 -4.30
CA GLU A 175 -3.72 -6.07 -2.86
C GLU A 175 -4.50 -4.85 -2.35
N ASN A 176 -4.95 -3.95 -3.21
CA ASN A 176 -5.88 -2.89 -2.81
C ASN A 176 -7.22 -3.46 -2.34
N TYR A 177 -7.63 -4.60 -2.91
CA TYR A 177 -8.85 -5.27 -2.48
C TYR A 177 -8.60 -6.06 -1.21
N ARG A 178 -9.38 -5.76 -0.21
CA ARG A 178 -9.38 -6.52 1.03
C ARG A 178 -10.20 -7.78 0.91
N THR A 179 -11.29 -7.67 0.16
CA THR A 179 -12.21 -8.76 -0.11
C THR A 179 -12.47 -8.84 -1.61
N ILE A 180 -12.46 -10.05 -2.15
CA ILE A 180 -12.92 -10.33 -3.49
C ILE A 180 -14.14 -11.23 -3.38
N ILE A 181 -15.24 -10.84 -4.03
CA ILE A 181 -16.47 -11.60 -4.10
C ILE A 181 -16.56 -12.24 -5.48
N LEU A 182 -16.66 -13.56 -5.51
CA LEU A 182 -16.91 -14.35 -6.72
C LEU A 182 -18.35 -14.82 -6.69
N SER A 183 -19.20 -14.22 -7.52
CA SER A 183 -20.59 -14.61 -7.62
C SER A 183 -21.01 -14.64 -9.07
N ASN A 184 -21.34 -15.83 -9.54
CA ASN A 184 -21.88 -16.06 -10.89
C ASN A 184 -21.13 -15.29 -12.01
N PRO A 185 -19.79 -15.43 -12.12
CA PRO A 185 -18.97 -14.61 -13.01
C PRO A 185 -19.17 -14.90 -14.50
N GLY A 186 -20.09 -15.80 -14.86
CA GLY A 186 -20.38 -16.16 -16.23
C GLY A 186 -19.27 -17.03 -16.86
N SER A 187 -18.87 -16.70 -18.07
CA SER A 187 -17.82 -17.43 -18.82
C SER A 187 -16.40 -16.90 -18.57
N VAL A 188 -16.21 -16.19 -17.46
CA VAL A 188 -14.89 -15.68 -17.07
C VAL A 188 -13.94 -16.85 -16.80
N THR A 189 -12.73 -16.74 -17.28
CA THR A 189 -11.62 -17.68 -16.99
C THR A 189 -10.39 -16.90 -16.54
N LEU A 190 -9.62 -17.46 -15.63
CA LEU A 190 -8.35 -16.86 -15.20
C LEU A 190 -7.20 -17.51 -15.99
N SER A 191 -6.26 -16.69 -16.42
CA SER A 191 -4.98 -17.19 -16.92
C SER A 191 -4.18 -17.86 -15.78
N PRO A 192 -3.20 -18.71 -16.06
CA PRO A 192 -2.35 -19.30 -15.02
C PRO A 192 -1.70 -18.25 -14.10
N GLN A 193 -1.29 -17.11 -14.65
CA GLN A 193 -0.70 -16.01 -13.89
C GLN A 193 -1.72 -15.34 -12.97
N GLN A 194 -2.93 -15.08 -13.46
CA GLN A 194 -4.02 -14.50 -12.68
C GLN A 194 -4.43 -15.43 -11.53
N ALA A 195 -4.53 -16.73 -11.79
CA ALA A 195 -4.84 -17.72 -10.75
C ALA A 195 -3.71 -17.79 -9.69
N ALA A 196 -2.44 -17.73 -10.10
CA ALA A 196 -1.32 -17.66 -9.18
C ALA A 196 -1.33 -16.37 -8.35
N ASN A 197 -1.65 -15.23 -8.96
CA ASN A 197 -1.75 -13.96 -8.24
C ASN A 197 -2.95 -13.94 -7.26
N LEU A 198 -4.09 -14.54 -7.64
CA LEU A 198 -5.23 -14.70 -6.73
C LEU A 198 -4.86 -15.55 -5.51
N ARG A 199 -4.12 -16.66 -5.72
CA ARG A 199 -3.63 -17.47 -4.62
C ARG A 199 -2.68 -16.69 -3.72
N ARG A 200 -1.68 -16.00 -4.27
CA ARG A 200 -0.73 -15.17 -3.49
C ARG A 200 -1.43 -14.07 -2.72
N TRP A 201 -2.40 -13.41 -3.35
CA TRP A 201 -3.23 -12.40 -2.71
C TRP A 201 -4.00 -12.99 -1.52
N LEU A 202 -4.57 -14.17 -1.69
CA LEU A 202 -5.29 -14.86 -0.62
C LEU A 202 -4.32 -15.27 0.51
N GLU A 203 -3.18 -15.90 0.17
CA GLU A 203 -2.16 -16.31 1.14
C GLU A 203 -1.57 -15.12 1.93
N SER A 204 -1.53 -13.92 1.32
CA SER A 204 -1.08 -12.69 1.99
C SER A 204 -2.10 -12.08 2.96
N GLY A 205 -3.30 -12.65 3.04
CA GLY A 205 -4.31 -12.21 3.99
C GLY A 205 -5.61 -11.70 3.37
N GLY A 206 -5.84 -11.89 2.08
CA GLY A 206 -7.09 -11.55 1.41
C GLY A 206 -8.29 -12.40 1.90
N MET A 207 -9.49 -11.88 1.79
CA MET A 207 -10.73 -12.61 2.02
C MET A 207 -11.46 -12.84 0.70
N LEU A 208 -11.67 -14.11 0.35
CA LEU A 208 -12.39 -14.51 -0.85
C LEU A 208 -13.77 -15.02 -0.47
N VAL A 209 -14.84 -14.37 -0.95
CA VAL A 209 -16.22 -14.80 -0.72
C VAL A 209 -16.75 -15.44 -2.00
N VAL A 210 -17.18 -16.69 -1.92
CA VAL A 210 -17.60 -17.49 -3.06
C VAL A 210 -19.08 -17.79 -2.96
N GLY A 211 -19.86 -17.38 -3.96
CA GLY A 211 -21.29 -17.66 -4.05
C GLY A 211 -21.60 -19.06 -4.57
N GLY A 212 -22.59 -19.69 -3.96
CA GLY A 212 -23.18 -20.96 -4.33
C GLY A 212 -24.43 -20.80 -5.22
N GLY A 213 -25.55 -21.38 -4.77
CA GLY A 213 -26.79 -21.39 -5.52
C GLY A 213 -26.73 -22.16 -6.84
N SER A 214 -27.57 -21.83 -7.78
CA SER A 214 -27.62 -22.48 -9.11
C SER A 214 -26.39 -22.18 -9.98
N GLY A 215 -25.69 -21.06 -9.72
CA GLY A 215 -24.51 -20.59 -10.46
C GLY A 215 -23.17 -21.08 -9.91
N TRP A 216 -23.16 -21.94 -8.91
CA TRP A 216 -21.96 -22.35 -8.18
C TRP A 216 -20.80 -22.85 -9.07
N GLN A 217 -21.13 -23.55 -10.18
CA GLN A 217 -20.14 -24.10 -11.10
C GLN A 217 -19.25 -23.01 -11.72
N GLN A 218 -19.84 -21.85 -12.01
CA GLN A 218 -19.10 -20.72 -12.60
C GLN A 218 -18.16 -20.07 -11.59
N SER A 219 -18.59 -19.93 -10.33
CA SER A 219 -17.74 -19.40 -9.26
C SER A 219 -16.64 -20.39 -8.87
N ALA A 220 -16.97 -21.67 -8.73
CA ALA A 220 -16.01 -22.71 -8.37
C ALA A 220 -14.95 -22.98 -9.46
N ALA A 221 -15.30 -22.83 -10.75
CA ALA A 221 -14.39 -23.05 -11.87
C ALA A 221 -13.19 -22.07 -11.89
N LEU A 222 -13.30 -20.93 -11.23
CA LEU A 222 -12.21 -19.96 -11.13
C LEU A 222 -11.16 -20.34 -10.09
N LEU A 223 -11.46 -21.31 -9.22
CA LEU A 223 -10.61 -21.64 -8.07
C LEU A 223 -10.09 -23.07 -8.16
N PRO A 224 -8.84 -23.31 -7.73
CA PRO A 224 -8.37 -24.65 -7.46
C PRO A 224 -9.26 -25.32 -6.40
N PRO A 225 -9.63 -26.60 -6.57
CA PRO A 225 -10.54 -27.31 -5.64
C PRO A 225 -10.01 -27.37 -4.20
N ASP A 226 -8.71 -27.31 -4.01
CA ASP A 226 -8.05 -27.31 -2.70
C ASP A 226 -8.28 -26.01 -1.90
N MET A 227 -8.74 -24.93 -2.55
CA MET A 227 -9.03 -23.66 -1.88
C MET A 227 -10.46 -23.59 -1.31
N LEU A 228 -11.40 -24.34 -1.88
CA LEU A 228 -12.80 -24.27 -1.45
C LEU A 228 -13.01 -24.98 -0.12
N PRO A 229 -13.83 -24.39 0.81
CA PRO A 229 -14.20 -25.05 2.07
C PRO A 229 -15.23 -26.17 1.89
N VAL A 230 -15.85 -26.30 0.71
CA VAL A 230 -16.87 -27.30 0.41
C VAL A 230 -16.58 -27.93 -0.95
N ARG A 231 -16.59 -29.27 -1.03
CA ARG A 231 -16.61 -30.00 -2.30
C ARG A 231 -18.05 -30.05 -2.79
N ILE A 232 -18.42 -29.07 -3.61
CA ILE A 232 -19.81 -28.92 -4.07
C ILE A 232 -20.16 -30.08 -4.99
N GLN A 233 -21.31 -30.70 -4.75
CA GLN A 233 -21.80 -31.88 -5.49
C GLN A 233 -23.04 -31.58 -6.31
N GLY A 234 -23.84 -30.57 -5.91
CA GLY A 234 -25.08 -30.24 -6.59
C GLY A 234 -25.80 -29.06 -5.96
N VAL A 235 -27.09 -29.01 -6.23
CA VAL A 235 -28.01 -28.00 -5.68
C VAL A 235 -29.19 -28.71 -4.99
N ASP A 236 -29.73 -28.05 -3.99
CA ASP A 236 -30.93 -28.44 -3.26
C ASP A 236 -31.77 -27.21 -2.96
N THR A 237 -32.93 -27.38 -2.37
CA THR A 237 -33.78 -26.28 -1.90
C THR A 237 -33.81 -26.23 -0.37
N ILE A 238 -34.00 -25.04 0.17
CA ILE A 238 -34.14 -24.78 1.60
C ILE A 238 -35.33 -23.87 1.84
N ALA A 239 -36.10 -24.13 2.89
CA ALA A 239 -37.22 -23.29 3.27
C ALA A 239 -36.73 -21.92 3.78
N ALA A 240 -37.48 -20.85 3.49
CA ALA A 240 -37.15 -19.51 3.94
C ALA A 240 -36.95 -19.41 5.45
N GLY A 241 -37.74 -20.13 6.25
CA GLY A 241 -37.58 -20.14 7.71
C GLY A 241 -36.23 -20.62 8.20
N ASP A 242 -35.58 -21.53 7.47
CA ASP A 242 -34.29 -22.09 7.83
C ASP A 242 -33.13 -21.11 7.54
N LEU A 243 -33.37 -20.12 6.67
CA LEU A 243 -32.40 -19.04 6.36
C LEU A 243 -32.32 -17.95 7.43
N ALA A 244 -33.17 -17.99 8.45
CA ALA A 244 -33.08 -17.09 9.60
C ALA A 244 -31.71 -17.21 10.31
N ALA A 245 -31.04 -18.35 10.21
CA ALA A 245 -29.67 -18.55 10.71
C ALA A 245 -28.63 -17.61 10.03
N LEU A 246 -28.93 -17.04 8.87
CA LEU A 246 -28.10 -16.07 8.15
C LEU A 246 -28.41 -14.61 8.50
N ASP A 247 -29.22 -14.34 9.50
CA ASP A 247 -29.61 -12.98 9.92
C ASP A 247 -30.31 -12.16 8.82
N LEU A 248 -31.06 -12.83 7.95
CA LEU A 248 -31.85 -12.18 6.90
C LEU A 248 -33.22 -11.78 7.43
N SER A 249 -33.60 -10.49 7.30
CA SER A 249 -34.76 -9.94 7.99
C SER A 249 -36.08 -10.18 7.23
N VAL A 250 -36.06 -10.16 5.91
CA VAL A 250 -37.26 -10.36 5.08
C VAL A 250 -36.92 -11.27 3.90
N LEU A 251 -37.70 -12.35 3.75
CA LEU A 251 -37.56 -13.31 2.66
C LEU A 251 -38.83 -13.27 1.84
N GLU A 252 -38.71 -13.02 0.53
CA GLU A 252 -39.85 -12.84 -0.39
C GLU A 252 -40.40 -14.17 -0.91
N GLU A 253 -39.54 -15.18 -0.99
CA GLU A 253 -39.87 -16.51 -1.50
C GLU A 253 -40.04 -17.52 -0.35
N SER A 254 -40.79 -18.57 -0.56
CA SER A 254 -40.95 -19.66 0.43
C SER A 254 -39.80 -20.63 0.47
N GLU A 255 -39.08 -20.78 -0.64
CA GLU A 255 -37.93 -21.69 -0.80
C GLU A 255 -36.82 -21.02 -1.62
N TYR A 256 -35.60 -21.35 -1.31
CA TYR A 256 -34.41 -20.85 -2.00
C TYR A 256 -33.52 -22.01 -2.46
N THR A 257 -32.87 -21.82 -3.61
CA THR A 257 -31.90 -22.78 -4.13
C THR A 257 -30.54 -22.58 -3.44
N ILE A 258 -29.98 -23.64 -2.87
CA ILE A 258 -28.67 -23.66 -2.26
C ILE A 258 -27.74 -24.66 -2.99
N ALA A 259 -26.45 -24.38 -3.01
CA ALA A 259 -25.44 -25.37 -3.39
C ALA A 259 -25.19 -26.30 -2.17
N VAL A 260 -24.98 -27.58 -2.43
CA VAL A 260 -24.73 -28.60 -1.39
C VAL A 260 -23.51 -29.44 -1.72
N GLY A 261 -22.84 -29.92 -0.70
CA GLY A 261 -21.64 -30.75 -0.87
C GLY A 261 -21.00 -31.17 0.44
N GLU A 262 -19.85 -31.86 0.33
CA GLU A 262 -19.07 -32.29 1.48
C GLU A 262 -18.20 -31.14 2.01
N VAL A 263 -18.36 -30.80 3.27
CA VAL A 263 -17.54 -29.77 3.92
C VAL A 263 -16.15 -30.31 4.21
N VAL A 264 -15.13 -29.58 3.75
CA VAL A 264 -13.70 -29.85 4.01
C VAL A 264 -13.04 -28.74 4.82
N GLY A 265 -13.78 -27.66 5.08
CA GLY A 265 -13.44 -26.54 5.97
C GLY A 265 -14.23 -26.55 7.27
N GLN A 266 -14.35 -25.39 7.89
CA GLN A 266 -15.15 -25.15 9.09
C GLN A 266 -16.56 -24.67 8.68
N VAL A 267 -17.59 -25.28 9.26
CA VAL A 267 -18.97 -24.78 9.13
C VAL A 267 -19.16 -23.62 10.10
N LEU A 268 -19.55 -22.46 9.58
CA LEU A 268 -19.84 -21.28 10.38
C LEU A 268 -21.34 -21.17 10.70
N VAL A 269 -22.18 -21.47 9.72
CA VAL A 269 -23.64 -21.43 9.86
C VAL A 269 -24.23 -22.64 9.15
N ALA A 270 -25.17 -23.32 9.80
CA ALA A 270 -25.92 -24.44 9.22
C ALA A 270 -27.40 -24.34 9.59
N ALA A 271 -28.24 -24.88 8.73
CA ALA A 271 -29.65 -25.15 9.00
C ALA A 271 -29.87 -26.66 9.00
N GLY A 272 -29.99 -27.24 10.18
CA GLY A 272 -30.00 -28.70 10.34
C GLY A 272 -28.67 -29.31 9.90
N ASP A 273 -28.70 -30.19 8.93
CA ASP A 273 -27.55 -30.85 8.32
C ASP A 273 -26.98 -30.11 7.08
N LYS A 274 -27.63 -29.01 6.67
CA LYS A 274 -27.24 -28.25 5.49
C LYS A 274 -26.32 -27.08 5.87
N PRO A 275 -25.03 -27.09 5.50
CA PRO A 275 -24.14 -25.95 5.72
C PRO A 275 -24.58 -24.78 4.83
N LEU A 276 -24.77 -23.62 5.44
CA LEU A 276 -25.13 -22.37 4.74
C LEU A 276 -23.95 -21.45 4.54
N LEU A 277 -23.00 -21.47 5.46
CA LEU A 277 -21.77 -20.70 5.43
C LEU A 277 -20.62 -21.57 5.93
N ALA A 278 -19.55 -21.64 5.15
CA ALA A 278 -18.35 -22.41 5.53
C ALA A 278 -17.10 -21.62 5.18
N ALA A 279 -16.06 -21.77 5.99
CA ALA A 279 -14.77 -21.10 5.83
C ALA A 279 -13.62 -22.07 5.75
N LYS A 280 -12.55 -21.65 5.07
CA LYS A 280 -11.27 -22.34 5.03
C LYS A 280 -10.12 -21.35 5.00
N THR A 281 -9.14 -21.56 5.87
CA THR A 281 -7.92 -20.76 5.87
C THR A 281 -6.97 -21.25 4.76
N VAL A 282 -6.39 -20.30 4.01
CA VAL A 282 -5.39 -20.53 2.97
C VAL A 282 -4.26 -19.54 3.17
N GLY A 283 -3.14 -20.00 3.73
CA GLY A 283 -2.09 -19.10 4.23
C GLY A 283 -2.64 -18.20 5.34
N ASN A 284 -2.44 -16.89 5.22
CA ASN A 284 -3.04 -15.90 6.12
C ASN A 284 -4.44 -15.46 5.66
N GLY A 285 -4.93 -15.95 4.52
CA GLY A 285 -6.22 -15.60 3.94
C GLY A 285 -7.35 -16.55 4.31
N THR A 286 -8.57 -16.14 3.99
CA THR A 286 -9.78 -16.92 4.24
C THR A 286 -10.62 -17.02 2.99
N VAL A 287 -11.01 -18.24 2.64
CA VAL A 287 -12.06 -18.48 1.65
C VAL A 287 -13.35 -18.74 2.41
N LEU A 288 -14.33 -17.90 2.17
CA LEU A 288 -15.67 -18.02 2.69
C LEU A 288 -16.60 -18.46 1.57
N TRP A 289 -17.34 -19.52 1.80
CA TRP A 289 -18.32 -20.02 0.85
C TRP A 289 -19.73 -19.85 1.42
N SER A 290 -20.63 -19.32 0.62
CA SER A 290 -22.06 -19.25 0.91
C SER A 290 -22.80 -20.29 0.09
N ALA A 291 -23.70 -21.04 0.69
CA ALA A 291 -24.57 -21.96 -0.03
C ALA A 291 -25.54 -21.24 -0.99
N LEU A 292 -25.88 -19.99 -0.68
CA LEU A 292 -26.74 -19.14 -1.50
C LEU A 292 -25.95 -18.45 -2.63
N ASP A 293 -26.67 -18.13 -3.69
CA ASP A 293 -26.19 -17.19 -4.69
C ASP A 293 -26.13 -15.79 -4.07
N LEU A 294 -24.94 -15.19 -4.06
CA LEU A 294 -24.74 -13.86 -3.48
C LEU A 294 -25.41 -12.75 -4.30
N GLU A 295 -25.79 -13.02 -5.54
CA GLU A 295 -26.59 -12.15 -6.42
C GLU A 295 -28.10 -12.39 -6.29
N ALA A 296 -28.53 -13.29 -5.39
CA ALA A 296 -29.94 -13.51 -5.11
C ALA A 296 -30.57 -12.29 -4.43
N ALA A 297 -31.87 -12.06 -4.71
CA ALA A 297 -32.61 -10.91 -4.23
C ALA A 297 -32.52 -10.66 -2.71
N PRO A 298 -32.61 -11.66 -1.81
CA PRO A 298 -32.51 -11.40 -0.37
C PRO A 298 -31.14 -10.86 0.05
N LEU A 299 -30.04 -11.24 -0.62
CA LEU A 299 -28.68 -10.82 -0.29
C LEU A 299 -28.27 -9.49 -0.93
N LEU A 300 -28.85 -9.13 -2.07
CA LEU A 300 -28.60 -7.85 -2.73
C LEU A 300 -29.49 -6.70 -2.23
N ASN A 301 -30.51 -6.98 -1.43
CA ASN A 301 -31.35 -5.96 -0.80
C ASN A 301 -30.72 -5.54 0.55
N PRO A 302 -30.10 -4.35 0.67
CA PRO A 302 -29.43 -3.94 1.91
C PRO A 302 -30.36 -3.92 3.12
N ALA A 303 -31.64 -3.57 2.94
CA ALA A 303 -32.60 -3.54 4.03
C ALA A 303 -32.81 -4.92 4.68
N ASN A 304 -32.54 -5.99 3.95
CA ASN A 304 -32.76 -7.36 4.41
C ASN A 304 -31.43 -8.05 4.83
N SER A 305 -30.32 -7.62 4.26
CA SER A 305 -29.04 -8.35 4.32
C SER A 305 -27.92 -7.57 5.01
N GLU A 306 -28.20 -6.43 5.61
CA GLU A 306 -27.18 -5.62 6.29
C GLU A 306 -26.45 -6.43 7.36
N ALA A 307 -27.17 -7.12 8.24
CA ALA A 307 -26.60 -7.94 9.30
C ALA A 307 -25.75 -9.11 8.74
N PHE A 308 -26.23 -9.75 7.67
CA PHE A 308 -25.48 -10.80 6.97
C PHE A 308 -24.14 -10.28 6.45
N TRP A 309 -24.12 -9.15 5.75
CA TRP A 309 -22.88 -8.61 5.19
C TRP A 309 -21.94 -8.05 6.25
N GLN A 310 -22.49 -7.45 7.32
CA GLN A 310 -21.69 -7.08 8.49
C GLN A 310 -20.99 -8.31 9.06
N LYS A 311 -21.72 -9.41 9.28
CA LYS A 311 -21.15 -10.67 9.77
C LYS A 311 -20.04 -11.19 8.85
N ILE A 312 -20.27 -11.21 7.53
CA ILE A 312 -19.24 -11.64 6.55
C ILE A 312 -17.97 -10.82 6.68
N PHE A 313 -18.06 -9.49 6.69
CA PHE A 313 -16.88 -8.64 6.75
C PHE A 313 -16.20 -8.62 8.12
N LEU A 314 -16.93 -9.02 9.19
CA LEU A 314 -16.40 -9.20 10.53
C LEU A 314 -15.59 -10.48 10.70
N LEU A 315 -15.90 -11.53 9.95
CA LEU A 315 -15.18 -12.81 10.02
C LEU A 315 -13.68 -12.65 9.74
N ARG A 316 -13.28 -11.55 9.13
CA ARG A 316 -11.88 -11.21 9.03
C ARG A 316 -11.63 -9.71 9.20
N PRO A 317 -11.17 -9.30 10.38
CA PRO A 317 -10.80 -7.91 10.63
C PRO A 317 -9.71 -7.47 9.66
N VAL A 318 -9.82 -6.23 9.24
CA VAL A 318 -8.82 -5.60 8.36
C VAL A 318 -7.49 -5.54 9.09
N VAL A 319 -6.56 -6.42 8.74
CA VAL A 319 -5.17 -6.23 9.17
C VAL A 319 -4.68 -4.93 8.54
N LYS A 320 -4.21 -4.01 9.37
CA LYS A 320 -3.71 -2.72 8.90
C LYS A 320 -2.52 -2.97 7.99
N VAL A 321 -2.65 -2.61 6.72
CA VAL A 321 -1.51 -2.55 5.82
C VAL A 321 -0.69 -1.32 6.25
N TYR A 322 0.60 -1.52 6.50
CA TYR A 322 1.51 -0.42 6.76
C TYR A 322 1.57 0.48 5.55
N SER A 323 0.99 1.64 5.61
CA SER A 323 1.39 2.73 4.73
C SER A 323 2.53 3.46 5.43
N VAL A 324 3.74 3.06 5.16
CA VAL A 324 4.89 3.85 5.60
C VAL A 324 4.85 5.16 4.86
N ASP A 325 4.79 6.26 5.61
CA ASP A 325 4.73 7.62 5.09
C ASP A 325 5.90 7.87 4.12
N ASN A 326 5.61 8.55 3.02
CA ASN A 326 6.60 8.99 2.05
C ASN A 326 7.76 9.78 2.66
N ASN A 327 7.50 10.51 3.74
CA ASN A 327 8.53 11.21 4.49
C ASN A 327 9.56 10.23 5.06
N PHE A 328 9.12 9.14 5.65
CA PHE A 328 10.01 8.13 6.21
C PHE A 328 10.96 7.57 5.17
N TYR A 329 10.43 7.06 4.06
CA TYR A 329 11.26 6.54 2.97
C TYR A 329 12.21 7.61 2.41
N SER A 330 11.72 8.83 2.20
CA SER A 330 12.52 9.91 1.64
C SER A 330 13.68 10.29 2.56
N GLN A 331 13.48 10.23 3.85
CA GLN A 331 14.49 10.59 4.83
C GLN A 331 15.53 9.48 5.00
N LEU A 332 15.11 8.23 5.10
CA LEU A 332 16.04 7.08 5.11
C LEU A 332 16.82 7.04 3.81
N PHE A 333 16.17 7.25 2.68
CA PHE A 333 16.83 7.31 1.39
C PHE A 333 17.88 8.44 1.30
N ASN A 334 17.52 9.63 1.75
CA ASN A 334 18.47 10.75 1.79
C ASN A 334 19.65 10.40 2.70
N SER A 335 19.42 9.69 3.80
CA SER A 335 20.48 9.29 4.74
C SER A 335 21.49 8.36 4.10
N ILE A 336 21.06 7.32 3.38
CA ILE A 336 21.96 6.35 2.74
C ILE A 336 22.60 6.87 1.45
N SER A 337 21.98 7.88 0.79
CA SER A 337 22.46 8.44 -0.48
C SER A 337 23.34 9.68 -0.34
N GLN A 338 23.39 10.30 0.85
CA GLN A 338 24.11 11.57 1.07
C GLN A 338 25.61 11.48 0.82
N ASP A 339 26.24 10.37 1.13
CA ASP A 339 27.69 10.22 0.97
C ASP A 339 28.16 10.30 -0.48
N SER A 340 27.38 9.80 -1.43
CA SER A 340 27.70 9.91 -2.85
C SER A 340 27.54 11.32 -3.40
N LEU A 341 26.62 12.09 -2.82
CA LEU A 341 26.41 13.50 -3.14
C LEU A 341 27.40 14.40 -2.38
N ALA A 342 27.78 14.01 -1.16
CA ALA A 342 28.66 14.77 -0.26
C ALA A 342 30.16 14.66 -0.59
N SER A 343 30.58 13.71 -1.42
CA SER A 343 31.95 13.65 -1.96
C SER A 343 32.28 14.82 -2.92
N ALA A 344 31.32 15.71 -3.15
CA ALA A 344 31.58 17.06 -3.64
C ALA A 344 32.56 17.78 -2.69
N LEU A 345 33.40 18.63 -3.26
CA LEU A 345 34.28 19.53 -2.53
C LEU A 345 33.55 20.13 -1.32
N SER A 346 34.01 19.86 -0.10
CA SER A 346 33.42 20.52 1.06
C SER A 346 33.46 22.03 0.86
N PRO A 347 32.50 22.81 1.40
CA PRO A 347 32.44 24.26 1.25
C PRO A 347 33.78 24.93 1.57
N GLY A 348 34.51 24.42 2.57
CA GLY A 348 35.85 24.89 2.93
C GLY A 348 36.92 24.63 1.85
N LYS A 349 36.89 23.45 1.22
CA LYS A 349 37.81 23.14 0.10
C LYS A 349 37.49 23.97 -1.12
N LEU A 350 36.20 24.19 -1.41
CA LEU A 350 35.76 25.05 -2.50
C LEU A 350 36.16 26.50 -2.27
N PHE A 351 36.02 27.00 -1.03
CA PHE A 351 36.49 28.33 -0.64
C PHE A 351 38.01 28.50 -0.81
N LEU A 352 38.79 27.52 -0.37
CA LEU A 352 40.26 27.53 -0.53
C LEU A 352 40.65 27.49 -2.00
N LEU A 353 39.98 26.71 -2.83
CA LEU A 353 40.22 26.66 -4.28
C LEU A 353 39.89 28.02 -4.94
N LEU A 354 38.78 28.65 -4.55
CA LEU A 354 38.37 29.95 -5.05
C LEU A 354 39.32 31.07 -4.59
N LEU A 355 39.76 31.01 -3.32
CA LEU A 355 40.74 31.93 -2.78
C LEU A 355 42.08 31.79 -3.52
N GLY A 356 42.56 30.54 -3.73
CA GLY A 356 43.74 30.25 -4.55
C GLY A 356 43.62 30.78 -5.97
N TYR A 357 42.44 30.62 -6.58
CA TYR A 357 42.19 31.20 -7.90
C TYR A 357 42.31 32.72 -7.92
N ILE A 358 41.70 33.43 -6.97
CA ILE A 358 41.73 34.88 -6.85
C ILE A 358 43.21 35.35 -6.67
N ILE A 359 43.98 34.68 -5.81
CA ILE A 359 45.38 35.02 -5.60
C ILE A 359 46.20 34.79 -6.89
N LEU A 360 45.96 33.68 -7.57
CA LEU A 360 46.70 33.32 -8.78
C LEU A 360 46.40 34.26 -9.97
N VAL A 361 45.12 34.58 -10.16
CA VAL A 361 44.69 35.43 -11.27
C VAL A 361 44.92 36.93 -11.01
N GLY A 362 44.84 37.34 -9.74
CA GLY A 362 45.05 38.74 -9.35
C GLY A 362 46.55 39.03 -9.07
N PRO A 363 46.98 38.96 -7.79
CA PRO A 363 48.32 39.46 -7.43
C PRO A 363 49.46 38.69 -8.08
N VAL A 364 49.38 37.35 -8.17
CA VAL A 364 50.44 36.52 -8.74
C VAL A 364 50.61 36.83 -10.24
N ASN A 365 49.51 36.79 -10.99
CA ASN A 365 49.50 37.09 -12.43
C ASN A 365 50.03 38.51 -12.71
N TRP A 366 49.59 39.50 -11.89
CA TRP A 366 50.06 40.89 -12.03
C TRP A 366 51.57 41.01 -11.79
N LEU A 367 52.10 40.37 -10.73
CA LEU A 367 53.54 40.39 -10.42
C LEU A 367 54.37 39.70 -11.49
N VAL A 368 53.91 38.56 -12.02
CA VAL A 368 54.62 37.81 -13.08
C VAL A 368 54.66 38.59 -14.37
N LEU A 369 53.51 39.11 -14.82
CA LEU A 369 53.39 39.86 -16.07
C LEU A 369 54.11 41.22 -16.00
N ARG A 370 54.15 41.85 -14.81
CA ARG A 370 54.95 43.05 -14.56
C ARG A 370 56.45 42.77 -14.68
N LYS A 371 56.94 41.63 -14.16
CA LYS A 371 58.34 41.25 -14.24
C LYS A 371 58.80 40.91 -15.65
N ILE A 372 57.90 40.41 -16.50
CA ILE A 372 58.17 40.03 -17.89
C ILE A 372 57.91 41.23 -18.82
N ASP A 373 57.39 42.36 -18.32
CA ASP A 373 56.97 43.57 -19.06
C ASP A 373 55.98 43.30 -20.22
N ARG A 374 55.05 42.35 -20.00
CA ARG A 374 54.04 41.93 -20.97
C ARG A 374 52.66 41.90 -20.33
N ARG A 375 52.20 43.06 -19.84
CA ARG A 375 50.89 43.16 -19.11
C ARG A 375 49.69 42.83 -19.99
N GLU A 376 49.76 43.04 -21.27
CA GLU A 376 48.68 42.72 -22.25
C GLU A 376 48.37 41.23 -22.31
N TRP A 377 49.30 40.36 -21.94
CA TRP A 377 49.09 38.92 -21.90
C TRP A 377 48.09 38.48 -20.83
N ALA A 378 47.69 39.35 -19.90
CA ALA A 378 46.66 39.08 -18.93
C ALA A 378 45.35 38.61 -19.59
N TRP A 379 45.00 39.15 -20.77
CA TRP A 379 43.82 38.77 -21.56
C TRP A 379 43.81 37.29 -21.99
N PHE A 380 44.97 36.68 -22.13
CA PHE A 380 45.09 35.26 -22.48
C PHE A 380 45.36 34.37 -21.26
N VAL A 381 46.15 34.86 -20.31
CA VAL A 381 46.53 34.09 -19.12
C VAL A 381 45.35 33.86 -18.18
N ILE A 382 44.50 34.87 -17.96
CA ILE A 382 43.33 34.76 -17.08
C ILE A 382 42.36 33.69 -17.57
N PRO A 383 41.89 33.69 -18.83
CA PRO A 383 41.04 32.64 -19.38
C PRO A 383 41.70 31.26 -19.35
N ALA A 384 43.00 31.18 -19.66
CA ALA A 384 43.75 29.91 -19.63
C ALA A 384 43.80 29.30 -18.21
N VAL A 385 44.09 30.11 -17.21
CA VAL A 385 44.10 29.69 -15.80
C VAL A 385 42.71 29.26 -15.36
N ALA A 386 41.67 30.03 -15.74
CA ALA A 386 40.28 29.66 -15.43
C ALA A 386 39.91 28.29 -16.03
N LEU A 387 40.29 28.07 -17.30
CA LEU A 387 40.02 26.82 -18.01
C LEU A 387 40.78 25.64 -17.38
N LEU A 388 42.05 25.83 -17.02
CA LEU A 388 42.85 24.79 -16.32
C LEU A 388 42.30 24.45 -14.96
N LEU A 389 41.86 25.42 -14.16
CA LEU A 389 41.27 25.20 -12.87
C LEU A 389 39.90 24.52 -12.99
N THR A 390 39.07 24.93 -13.95
CA THR A 390 37.78 24.28 -14.23
C THR A 390 38.02 22.83 -14.64
N ALA A 391 38.96 22.56 -15.55
CA ALA A 391 39.31 21.19 -15.94
C ALA A 391 39.83 20.37 -14.76
N GLY A 392 40.70 20.98 -13.94
CA GLY A 392 41.23 20.34 -12.72
C GLY A 392 40.14 20.01 -11.70
N ALA A 393 39.23 20.95 -11.45
CA ALA A 393 38.06 20.73 -10.59
C ALA A 393 37.12 19.62 -11.12
N PHE A 394 36.92 19.59 -12.43
CA PHE A 394 36.13 18.54 -13.09
C PHE A 394 36.79 17.17 -12.94
N VAL A 395 38.09 17.06 -13.20
CA VAL A 395 38.84 15.80 -13.04
C VAL A 395 38.85 15.35 -11.58
N TYR A 396 39.09 16.28 -10.65
CA TYR A 396 39.03 15.97 -9.22
C TYR A 396 37.63 15.48 -8.79
N GLY A 397 36.60 16.15 -9.23
CA GLY A 397 35.21 15.74 -8.96
C GLY A 397 34.89 14.34 -9.51
N ARG A 398 35.44 14.03 -10.71
CA ARG A 398 35.26 12.71 -11.33
C ARG A 398 36.03 11.61 -10.60
N LEU A 399 37.24 11.88 -10.17
CA LEU A 399 38.07 10.93 -9.40
C LEU A 399 37.48 10.65 -8.01
N GLY A 400 36.90 11.69 -7.37
CA GLY A 400 36.30 11.56 -6.03
C GLY A 400 34.97 10.85 -6.01
N ARG A 401 34.17 10.92 -7.08
CA ARG A 401 32.83 10.32 -7.17
C ARG A 401 32.80 8.93 -7.79
N GLY A 402 33.90 8.50 -8.39
CA GLY A 402 33.97 7.22 -9.10
C GLY A 402 33.23 7.21 -10.44
N SER A 403 33.31 6.07 -11.11
CA SER A 403 32.65 5.83 -12.42
C SER A 403 31.50 4.83 -12.32
N ASP A 404 31.23 4.32 -11.13
CA ASP A 404 30.26 3.27 -10.92
C ASP A 404 28.83 3.80 -10.82
N LYS A 405 27.92 3.05 -11.41
CA LYS A 405 26.49 3.23 -11.20
C LYS A 405 26.15 2.58 -9.86
N VAL A 406 25.80 3.39 -8.88
CA VAL A 406 25.46 2.91 -7.53
C VAL A 406 23.96 2.94 -7.35
N LEU A 407 23.38 1.80 -7.00
CA LEU A 407 21.98 1.68 -6.61
C LEU A 407 21.86 1.83 -5.10
N TYR A 408 21.06 2.77 -4.67
CA TYR A 408 20.62 2.97 -3.29
C TYR A 408 19.22 2.41 -3.14
N GLN A 409 18.99 1.55 -2.15
CA GLN A 409 17.68 0.95 -1.88
C GLN A 409 17.33 1.12 -0.41
N VAL A 410 16.12 1.59 -0.13
CA VAL A 410 15.47 1.47 1.18
C VAL A 410 14.29 0.54 1.00
N ASN A 411 14.36 -0.64 1.58
CA ASN A 411 13.39 -1.70 1.43
C ASN A 411 12.60 -1.87 2.73
N LEU A 412 11.27 -1.89 2.63
CA LEU A 412 10.38 -2.40 3.66
C LEU A 412 9.90 -3.78 3.21
N ILE A 413 10.18 -4.78 4.01
CA ILE A 413 9.95 -6.19 3.66
C ILE A 413 9.05 -6.80 4.72
N GLU A 414 7.81 -7.04 4.36
CA GLU A 414 6.79 -7.62 5.22
C GLU A 414 6.72 -9.12 5.01
N MET A 415 7.08 -9.90 6.05
CA MET A 415 6.94 -11.35 6.06
C MET A 415 5.50 -11.71 6.41
N TYR A 416 4.70 -12.08 5.43
CA TYR A 416 3.29 -12.38 5.61
C TYR A 416 2.96 -13.88 5.57
N SER A 417 3.91 -14.71 5.16
CA SER A 417 3.78 -16.16 5.16
C SER A 417 5.08 -16.82 5.58
N GLN A 418 5.05 -18.16 5.70
CA GLN A 418 6.24 -18.94 6.04
C GLN A 418 7.35 -18.79 5.00
N ASN A 419 6.99 -18.63 3.71
CA ASN A 419 7.95 -18.69 2.60
C ASN A 419 7.93 -17.45 1.70
N GLN A 420 7.16 -16.42 2.04
CA GLN A 420 7.04 -15.24 1.20
C GLN A 420 7.03 -13.94 2.00
N ALA A 421 7.63 -12.92 1.41
CA ALA A 421 7.58 -11.57 1.91
C ALA A 421 7.25 -10.59 0.77
N LYS A 422 6.51 -9.55 1.11
CA LYS A 422 6.23 -8.42 0.24
C LYS A 422 7.32 -7.37 0.42
N VAL A 423 7.87 -6.88 -0.67
CA VAL A 423 8.85 -5.79 -0.66
C VAL A 423 8.29 -4.55 -1.31
N GLN A 424 8.43 -3.43 -0.62
CA GLN A 424 8.26 -2.08 -1.13
C GLN A 424 9.58 -1.34 -0.99
N SER A 425 10.01 -0.65 -2.04
CA SER A 425 11.35 -0.08 -2.09
C SER A 425 11.35 1.32 -2.68
N LEU A 426 11.98 2.26 -2.00
CA LEU A 426 12.41 3.51 -2.61
C LEU A 426 13.85 3.35 -3.07
N ASN A 427 14.03 3.48 -4.35
CA ASN A 427 15.32 3.29 -5.00
C ASN A 427 15.84 4.59 -5.59
N GLY A 428 17.14 4.67 -5.75
CA GLY A 428 17.78 5.69 -6.53
C GLY A 428 19.07 5.21 -7.15
N VAL A 429 19.29 5.52 -8.40
CA VAL A 429 20.53 5.20 -9.09
C VAL A 429 21.38 6.45 -9.24
N PHE A 430 22.60 6.39 -8.73
CA PHE A 430 23.61 7.41 -8.98
C PHE A 430 24.17 7.25 -10.39
N VAL A 431 24.11 8.33 -11.17
CA VAL A 431 24.51 8.35 -12.57
C VAL A 431 25.79 9.14 -12.74
N PRO A 432 26.95 8.46 -12.96
CA PRO A 432 28.25 9.12 -13.11
C PRO A 432 28.46 9.79 -14.48
N SER A 433 27.60 9.49 -15.47
CA SER A 433 27.74 10.00 -16.84
C SER A 433 26.36 10.28 -17.46
N SER A 434 26.29 11.20 -18.44
CA SER A 434 25.06 11.48 -19.19
C SER A 434 24.71 10.41 -20.24
N ARG A 435 25.40 9.27 -20.25
CA ARG A 435 25.05 8.14 -21.12
C ARG A 435 23.79 7.49 -20.62
N GLY A 436 22.92 7.10 -21.56
CA GLY A 436 21.68 6.41 -21.23
C GLY A 436 21.90 5.18 -20.36
N ILE A 437 20.96 4.90 -19.47
CA ILE A 437 20.96 3.74 -18.58
C ILE A 437 19.63 3.04 -18.74
N THR A 438 19.68 1.71 -18.80
CA THR A 438 18.51 0.86 -18.68
C THR A 438 18.67 0.03 -17.40
N LEU A 439 17.66 0.07 -16.56
CA LEU A 439 17.51 -0.78 -15.39
C LEU A 439 16.41 -1.78 -15.69
N SER A 440 16.60 -3.04 -15.36
CA SER A 440 15.59 -4.08 -15.54
C SER A 440 15.37 -4.87 -14.25
N SER A 441 14.15 -5.39 -14.08
CA SER A 441 13.76 -6.19 -12.94
C SER A 441 12.55 -7.06 -13.27
N GLU A 442 12.45 -8.21 -12.62
CA GLU A 442 11.22 -8.99 -12.57
C GLU A 442 10.17 -8.35 -11.63
N ALA A 443 10.64 -7.57 -10.67
CA ALA A 443 9.78 -6.77 -9.81
C ALA A 443 9.26 -5.54 -10.56
N TYR A 444 8.15 -4.99 -10.08
CA TYR A 444 7.59 -3.77 -10.64
C TYR A 444 8.49 -2.56 -10.33
N LEU A 445 8.85 -1.80 -11.35
CA LEU A 445 9.62 -0.57 -11.23
C LEU A 445 8.82 0.61 -11.80
N ALA A 446 8.67 1.67 -11.02
CA ALA A 446 7.95 2.88 -11.41
C ALA A 446 8.83 4.13 -11.29
N PRO A 447 8.87 5.00 -12.30
CA PRO A 447 9.64 6.24 -12.25
C PRO A 447 9.03 7.21 -11.24
N LEU A 448 9.89 7.93 -10.50
CA LEU A 448 9.53 9.04 -9.63
C LEU A 448 10.12 10.38 -10.13
N SER A 449 10.74 10.38 -11.30
CA SER A 449 11.29 11.56 -11.92
C SER A 449 10.97 11.59 -13.43
N GLY A 450 10.70 12.76 -13.98
CA GLY A 450 10.27 12.94 -15.39
C GLY A 450 11.31 12.55 -16.45
N GLU A 451 12.53 12.20 -16.05
CA GLU A 451 13.60 11.78 -16.95
C GLU A 451 13.67 10.25 -17.16
N MET A 452 12.84 9.53 -16.43
CA MET A 452 12.71 8.08 -16.52
C MET A 452 11.48 7.67 -17.32
N VAL A 453 11.67 6.71 -18.19
CA VAL A 453 10.60 6.08 -18.98
C VAL A 453 10.46 4.63 -18.54
N SER A 454 9.30 4.28 -18.04
CA SER A 454 8.94 2.89 -17.71
C SER A 454 8.37 2.20 -18.94
N ARG A 455 8.91 1.04 -19.29
CA ARG A 455 8.46 0.17 -20.36
C ARG A 455 8.28 -1.24 -19.88
N LEU A 456 7.34 -1.95 -20.49
CA LEU A 456 7.21 -3.38 -20.32
C LEU A 456 7.66 -4.05 -21.64
N GLU A 457 8.78 -4.75 -21.61
CA GLU A 457 9.33 -5.43 -22.75
C GLU A 457 9.59 -6.90 -22.41
N GLY A 458 9.04 -7.81 -23.20
CA GLY A 458 9.23 -9.26 -22.97
C GLY A 458 8.74 -9.78 -21.61
N GLY A 459 7.82 -9.08 -20.94
CA GLY A 459 7.33 -9.44 -19.60
C GLY A 459 8.20 -8.89 -18.46
N GLN A 460 9.34 -8.26 -18.76
CA GLN A 460 10.18 -7.59 -17.77
C GLN A 460 9.90 -6.09 -17.73
N GLN A 461 9.96 -5.52 -16.53
CA GLN A 461 9.86 -4.10 -16.34
C GLN A 461 11.21 -3.43 -16.59
N GLU A 462 11.24 -2.47 -17.49
CA GLU A 462 12.42 -1.65 -17.75
C GLU A 462 12.22 -0.19 -17.40
N LEU A 463 13.22 0.42 -16.77
CA LEU A 463 13.33 1.86 -16.60
C LEU A 463 14.46 2.39 -17.47
N VAL A 464 14.13 3.20 -18.45
CA VAL A 464 15.07 3.76 -19.41
C VAL A 464 15.28 5.24 -19.13
N MET A 465 16.51 5.65 -18.94
CA MET A 465 16.94 7.05 -18.88
C MET A 465 17.81 7.33 -20.10
N LYS A 466 17.39 8.26 -20.98
CA LYS A 466 18.14 8.55 -22.22
C LYS A 466 19.31 9.50 -21.98
N ASN A 467 19.09 10.60 -21.29
CA ASN A 467 20.08 11.64 -21.03
C ASN A 467 20.02 12.09 -19.58
N PRO A 468 20.36 11.22 -18.62
CA PRO A 468 20.28 11.60 -17.21
C PRO A 468 21.25 12.74 -16.89
N PRO A 469 20.92 13.64 -15.96
CA PRO A 469 21.84 14.66 -15.51
C PRO A 469 23.09 14.03 -14.90
N LEU A 470 24.23 14.61 -15.26
CA LEU A 470 25.53 14.15 -14.77
C LEU A 470 25.60 14.25 -13.24
N TRP A 471 26.07 13.19 -12.58
CA TRP A 471 26.22 13.13 -11.12
C TRP A 471 24.92 13.34 -10.33
N SER A 472 23.84 12.90 -10.88
CA SER A 472 22.53 12.94 -10.23
C SER A 472 22.14 11.58 -9.65
N VAL A 473 21.23 11.59 -8.67
CA VAL A 473 20.54 10.41 -8.19
C VAL A 473 19.12 10.45 -8.74
N GLN A 474 18.80 9.46 -9.56
CA GLN A 474 17.47 9.32 -10.17
C GLN A 474 16.63 8.35 -9.36
N LYS A 475 15.49 8.81 -8.82
CA LYS A 475 14.64 8.05 -7.91
C LYS A 475 13.55 7.28 -8.65
N PHE A 476 13.28 6.07 -8.17
CA PHE A 476 12.20 5.23 -8.66
C PHE A 476 11.66 4.36 -7.53
N TYR A 477 10.41 3.97 -7.66
CA TYR A 477 9.75 3.05 -6.74
C TYR A 477 9.89 1.62 -7.24
N GLY A 478 10.03 0.66 -6.31
CA GLY A 478 10.05 -0.76 -6.60
C GLY A 478 9.06 -1.52 -5.72
N ALA A 479 8.42 -2.55 -6.26
CA ALA A 479 7.56 -3.43 -5.49
C ALA A 479 7.57 -4.86 -6.04
N GLY A 480 7.48 -5.84 -5.16
CA GLY A 480 7.47 -7.24 -5.55
C GLY A 480 7.18 -8.18 -4.39
N VAL A 481 7.23 -9.46 -4.69
CA VAL A 481 7.16 -10.54 -3.71
C VAL A 481 8.48 -11.29 -3.75
N LEU A 482 9.01 -11.60 -2.59
CA LEU A 482 10.23 -12.37 -2.40
C LEU A 482 9.84 -13.76 -1.91
N ASP A 483 10.38 -14.78 -2.56
CA ASP A 483 10.32 -16.15 -2.06
C ASP A 483 11.45 -16.34 -1.04
N LEU A 484 11.11 -16.84 0.14
CA LEU A 484 12.01 -17.04 1.27
C LEU A 484 12.16 -18.53 1.58
N PRO A 485 13.31 -18.99 2.09
CA PRO A 485 13.45 -20.37 2.57
C PRO A 485 12.61 -20.64 3.82
N GLY A 486 12.26 -19.61 4.56
CA GLY A 486 11.41 -19.63 5.73
C GLY A 486 11.15 -18.23 6.26
N SER A 487 10.40 -18.11 7.34
CA SER A 487 10.11 -16.85 8.03
C SER A 487 10.79 -16.81 9.40
N VAL A 488 10.78 -15.67 10.03
CA VAL A 488 11.18 -15.53 11.44
C VAL A 488 10.11 -16.21 12.30
N GLN A 489 10.53 -17.15 13.15
CA GLN A 489 9.65 -17.79 14.14
C GLN A 489 9.83 -17.09 15.48
N ILE A 490 8.73 -16.88 16.19
CA ILE A 490 8.70 -16.18 17.46
C ILE A 490 7.91 -17.04 18.44
N GLU A 491 8.50 -17.28 19.61
CA GLU A 491 7.87 -17.92 20.76
C GLU A 491 7.95 -16.91 21.92
N ALA A 492 6.83 -16.39 22.36
CA ALA A 492 6.78 -15.33 23.34
C ALA A 492 5.95 -15.73 24.56
N ASN A 493 6.41 -15.35 25.75
CA ASN A 493 5.68 -15.44 27.00
C ASN A 493 5.61 -14.05 27.63
N TYR A 494 4.42 -13.53 27.79
CA TYR A 494 4.20 -12.23 28.40
C TYR A 494 3.77 -12.35 29.86
N ASN A 495 4.55 -11.75 30.75
CA ASN A 495 4.23 -11.64 32.16
C ASN A 495 3.61 -10.27 32.44
N SER A 496 2.28 -10.20 32.50
CA SER A 496 1.55 -8.96 32.72
C SER A 496 1.80 -8.30 34.08
N ALA A 497 2.09 -9.09 35.13
CA ALA A 497 2.35 -8.55 36.47
C ALA A 497 3.67 -7.77 36.53
N GLN A 498 4.64 -8.16 35.72
CA GLN A 498 5.96 -7.52 35.62
C GLN A 498 6.12 -6.66 34.36
N ASN A 499 5.10 -6.60 33.51
CA ASN A 499 5.16 -6.01 32.16
C ASN A 499 6.41 -6.46 31.39
N ARG A 500 6.69 -7.76 31.39
CA ARG A 500 7.90 -8.34 30.84
C ARG A 500 7.58 -9.35 29.75
N LEU A 501 8.19 -9.16 28.59
CA LEU A 501 8.17 -10.12 27.50
C LEU A 501 9.43 -10.98 27.54
N GLU A 502 9.25 -12.29 27.54
CA GLU A 502 10.31 -13.27 27.32
C GLU A 502 10.08 -13.87 25.93
N ALA A 503 10.94 -13.54 24.99
CA ALA A 503 10.77 -14.01 23.62
C ALA A 503 12.00 -14.74 23.11
N ARG A 504 11.76 -15.84 22.39
CA ARG A 504 12.75 -16.52 21.56
C ARG A 504 12.45 -16.21 20.11
N VAL A 505 13.43 -15.72 19.40
CA VAL A 505 13.35 -15.42 17.96
C VAL A 505 14.31 -16.33 17.21
N THR A 506 13.80 -17.05 16.22
CA THR A 506 14.58 -17.91 15.31
C THR A 506 14.48 -17.37 13.90
N ASN A 507 15.62 -17.05 13.30
CA ASN A 507 15.68 -16.46 11.97
C ASN A 507 15.80 -17.53 10.86
N ASN A 508 14.68 -17.94 10.28
CA ASN A 508 14.64 -18.88 9.15
C ASN A 508 14.53 -18.16 7.78
N SER A 509 14.62 -16.83 7.75
CA SER A 509 14.41 -16.05 6.51
C SER A 509 15.50 -16.24 5.46
N GLY A 510 16.65 -16.82 5.83
CA GLY A 510 17.84 -16.92 4.98
C GLY A 510 18.59 -15.61 4.81
N GLN A 511 18.25 -14.57 5.57
CA GLN A 511 18.88 -13.25 5.55
C GLN A 511 19.52 -12.95 6.91
N ASP A 512 20.67 -12.29 6.89
CA ASP A 512 21.33 -11.85 8.11
C ASP A 512 20.80 -10.49 8.55
N PHE A 513 20.44 -10.36 9.82
CA PHE A 513 20.08 -9.09 10.43
C PHE A 513 21.24 -8.58 11.28
N PHE A 514 21.71 -7.36 11.02
CA PHE A 514 22.76 -6.75 11.85
C PHE A 514 22.19 -6.10 13.14
N ALA A 515 20.87 -5.91 13.21
CA ALA A 515 20.14 -5.52 14.40
C ALA A 515 18.73 -6.09 14.32
N SER A 516 18.16 -6.51 15.46
CA SER A 516 16.80 -7.04 15.51
C SER A 516 16.14 -6.73 16.84
N PHE A 517 14.82 -6.51 16.79
CA PHE A 517 14.00 -6.05 17.90
C PHE A 517 12.59 -6.63 17.84
N ILE A 518 11.92 -6.69 18.99
CA ILE A 518 10.46 -6.75 19.07
C ILE A 518 9.98 -5.42 19.63
N GLN A 519 9.06 -4.75 18.93
CA GLN A 519 8.35 -3.58 19.41
C GLN A 519 6.99 -3.99 19.96
N MET A 520 6.70 -3.60 21.20
CA MET A 520 5.42 -3.81 21.88
C MET A 520 4.95 -2.48 22.48
N GLY A 521 4.06 -1.80 21.79
CA GLY A 521 3.68 -0.44 22.15
C GLY A 521 4.87 0.52 22.10
N LYS A 522 5.21 1.12 23.25
CA LYS A 522 6.37 2.00 23.40
C LYS A 522 7.65 1.29 23.84
N GLU A 523 7.56 0.01 24.13
CA GLU A 523 8.68 -0.80 24.64
C GLU A 523 9.35 -1.56 23.49
N TRP A 524 10.67 -1.72 23.62
CA TRP A 524 11.50 -2.40 22.66
C TRP A 524 12.33 -3.46 23.36
N PHE A 525 12.39 -4.64 22.76
CA PHE A 525 13.17 -5.78 23.23
C PHE A 525 14.24 -6.09 22.18
N GLU A 526 15.49 -5.91 22.56
CA GLU A 526 16.62 -6.05 21.65
C GLU A 526 17.18 -7.47 21.64
N PHE A 527 17.43 -8.01 20.44
CA PHE A 527 18.10 -9.28 20.19
C PHE A 527 19.52 -9.07 19.60
N GLY A 528 19.84 -7.85 19.16
CA GLY A 528 21.08 -7.52 18.48
C GLY A 528 21.19 -8.16 17.08
N PRO A 529 22.42 -8.42 16.60
CA PRO A 529 22.62 -9.14 15.34
C PRO A 529 22.02 -10.55 15.40
N LEU A 530 21.36 -11.00 14.33
CA LEU A 530 20.71 -12.31 14.25
C LEU A 530 20.98 -12.92 12.86
N ALA A 531 21.88 -13.85 12.79
CA ALA A 531 22.25 -14.50 11.54
C ALA A 531 21.16 -15.47 11.05
N ALA A 532 21.20 -15.81 9.76
CA ALA A 532 20.32 -16.82 9.20
C ALA A 532 20.50 -18.16 9.92
N GLY A 533 19.39 -18.78 10.36
CA GLY A 533 19.38 -20.02 11.15
C GLY A 533 19.67 -19.85 12.64
N GLU A 534 19.99 -18.65 13.11
CA GLU A 534 20.29 -18.40 14.53
C GLU A 534 19.02 -18.21 15.36
N SER A 535 19.06 -18.65 16.62
CA SER A 535 18.02 -18.41 17.63
C SER A 535 18.59 -17.61 18.79
N LYS A 536 17.87 -16.58 19.21
CA LYS A 536 18.20 -15.77 20.38
C LYS A 536 17.03 -15.58 21.31
N MET A 537 17.31 -15.41 22.58
CA MET A 537 16.34 -14.99 23.59
C MET A 537 16.66 -13.59 24.07
N SER A 538 15.61 -12.78 24.28
CA SER A 538 15.74 -11.49 24.95
C SER A 538 14.66 -11.32 26.00
N THR A 539 15.08 -10.65 27.09
CA THR A 539 14.21 -10.21 28.19
C THR A 539 14.46 -8.76 28.54
N ALA A 540 15.43 -8.13 27.85
CA ALA A 540 15.89 -6.79 28.17
C ALA A 540 15.10 -5.75 27.38
N ILE A 541 14.51 -4.79 28.10
CA ILE A 541 13.95 -3.58 27.52
C ILE A 541 15.11 -2.67 27.13
N SER A 542 15.20 -2.32 25.86
CA SER A 542 16.23 -1.41 25.33
C SER A 542 15.56 -0.41 24.40
N GLN A 543 15.97 0.85 24.49
CA GLN A 543 15.59 1.80 23.45
C GLN A 543 16.56 1.66 22.29
N PRO A 544 16.10 1.35 21.08
CA PRO A 544 17.00 1.18 19.94
C PRO A 544 17.71 2.48 19.61
N ASP A 545 19.03 2.42 19.49
CA ASP A 545 19.82 3.52 18.97
C ASP A 545 19.81 3.49 17.43
N PHE A 546 18.74 4.02 16.85
CA PHE A 546 18.61 4.14 15.39
C PHE A 546 19.71 5.00 14.75
N GLN A 547 20.32 5.90 15.51
CA GLN A 547 21.49 6.67 15.07
C GLN A 547 22.67 5.72 14.78
N SER A 548 22.91 4.75 15.64
CA SER A 548 23.96 3.75 15.42
C SER A 548 23.65 2.84 14.23
N ILE A 549 22.38 2.43 14.04
CA ILE A 549 21.94 1.65 12.88
C ILE A 549 22.21 2.41 11.58
N LEU A 550 21.82 3.67 11.52
CA LEU A 550 21.98 4.50 10.33
C LEU A 550 23.44 4.99 10.13
N SER A 551 24.26 5.05 11.18
CA SER A 551 25.67 5.45 11.09
C SER A 551 26.49 4.53 10.21
N ARG A 552 26.08 3.27 9.99
CA ARG A 552 26.71 2.32 9.06
C ARG A 552 26.73 2.87 7.61
N TYR A 553 25.81 3.75 7.26
CA TYR A 553 25.67 4.33 5.92
C TYR A 553 26.21 5.76 5.82
N ASN A 554 26.72 6.32 6.91
CA ASN A 554 27.15 7.71 6.99
C ASN A 554 28.63 7.80 7.37
N SER A 555 29.51 7.83 6.37
CA SER A 555 30.95 8.01 6.58
C SER A 555 31.33 9.42 7.04
N SER A 556 30.42 10.41 6.89
CA SER A 556 30.69 11.81 7.23
C SER A 556 30.51 12.15 8.71
N GLY A 557 30.02 11.21 9.52
CA GLY A 557 29.80 11.42 10.96
C GLY A 557 28.73 12.49 11.29
N ARG A 558 27.95 12.92 10.30
CA ARG A 558 26.85 13.87 10.53
C ARG A 558 25.73 13.13 11.25
N ALA A 559 25.36 13.64 12.41
CA ALA A 559 24.16 13.17 13.10
C ALA A 559 22.95 13.29 12.16
N PHE A 560 22.19 12.21 12.03
CA PHE A 560 20.86 12.30 11.42
C PHE A 560 20.06 13.30 12.24
N PRO A 561 19.18 14.11 11.62
CA PRO A 561 18.31 14.97 12.38
C PRO A 561 17.56 14.08 13.38
N GLY A 562 17.80 14.27 14.68
CA GLY A 562 17.42 13.36 15.77
C GLY A 562 15.91 13.33 16.11
N TRP A 563 15.07 13.47 15.09
CA TRP A 563 13.63 13.64 15.23
C TRP A 563 12.82 12.38 14.85
N TYR A 564 13.49 11.25 14.57
CA TYR A 564 12.77 10.08 14.08
C TYR A 564 12.71 9.01 15.15
N ASP A 565 11.64 9.11 15.90
CA ASP A 565 11.12 7.98 16.63
C ASP A 565 10.53 7.00 15.61
N PHE A 566 11.22 5.88 15.41
CA PHE A 566 10.74 4.81 14.54
C PHE A 566 9.36 4.32 14.98
N SER A 567 9.03 4.44 16.26
CA SER A 567 7.72 4.13 16.82
C SER A 567 6.61 4.96 16.18
N TYR A 568 6.92 6.15 15.65
CA TYR A 568 5.93 6.96 14.94
C TYR A 568 5.45 6.33 13.63
N TYR A 569 6.29 5.52 12.98
CA TYR A 569 5.98 4.88 11.70
C TYR A 569 5.37 3.48 11.85
N PHE A 570 5.58 2.85 13.00
CA PHE A 570 4.96 1.58 13.35
C PHE A 570 3.89 1.83 14.40
N PRO A 571 2.60 1.59 14.10
CA PRO A 571 1.53 1.87 15.05
C PRO A 571 1.75 1.16 16.38
N ASN A 572 1.62 1.87 17.49
CA ASN A 572 1.69 1.30 18.84
C ASN A 572 0.56 0.31 19.15
N THR A 573 -0.33 0.11 18.18
CA THR A 573 -1.51 -0.75 18.28
C THR A 573 -1.26 -2.20 17.87
N SER A 574 -0.01 -2.57 17.56
CA SER A 574 0.34 -3.94 17.20
C SER A 574 1.75 -4.25 17.71
N VAL A 575 2.10 -5.52 17.77
CA VAL A 575 3.43 -5.98 18.16
C VAL A 575 4.17 -6.51 16.95
N TYR A 576 5.41 -6.08 16.77
CA TYR A 576 6.20 -6.37 15.58
C TYR A 576 7.55 -6.90 15.91
N PHE A 577 8.01 -7.87 15.15
CA PHE A 577 9.43 -8.13 14.97
C PHE A 577 9.98 -7.22 13.87
N LEU A 578 11.12 -6.62 14.14
CA LEU A 578 11.86 -5.76 13.22
C LEU A 578 13.30 -6.27 13.09
N GLY A 579 13.71 -6.61 11.86
CA GLY A 579 15.09 -6.96 11.52
C GLY A 579 15.68 -5.94 10.55
N PHE A 580 16.95 -5.54 10.77
CA PHE A 580 17.65 -4.61 9.90
C PHE A 580 18.77 -5.33 9.16
N GLY A 581 18.73 -5.30 7.83
CA GLY A 581 19.70 -5.92 6.92
C GLY A 581 20.23 -4.94 5.89
N ASP A 582 21.15 -5.41 5.05
CA ASP A 582 21.79 -4.65 3.98
C ASP A 582 21.96 -5.45 2.67
N SER A 583 21.23 -6.54 2.52
CA SER A 583 21.30 -7.43 1.37
C SER A 583 20.72 -6.83 0.07
N GLY A 584 19.70 -5.93 0.21
CA GLY A 584 18.96 -5.35 -0.89
C GLY A 584 18.29 -6.43 -1.74
N PRO A 585 17.29 -7.13 -1.21
CA PRO A 585 16.75 -8.33 -1.84
C PRO A 585 15.94 -8.05 -3.12
N LEU A 586 15.50 -6.79 -3.35
CA LEU A 586 14.83 -6.44 -4.60
C LEU A 586 15.83 -6.47 -5.76
N PRO A 587 15.70 -7.38 -6.75
CA PRO A 587 16.64 -7.48 -7.84
C PRO A 587 16.47 -6.32 -8.82
N VAL A 588 17.54 -5.58 -9.08
CA VAL A 588 17.61 -4.55 -10.13
C VAL A 588 18.92 -4.72 -10.88
N ALA A 589 18.83 -5.02 -12.15
CA ALA A 589 19.98 -5.14 -13.04
C ALA A 589 20.37 -3.78 -13.68
N GLY A 590 21.57 -3.71 -14.27
CA GLY A 590 22.07 -2.50 -14.93
C GLY A 590 22.92 -1.58 -14.06
N VAL A 591 23.27 -2.00 -12.85
CA VAL A 591 24.09 -1.27 -11.86
C VAL A 591 25.40 -2.00 -11.55
N ASN A 592 26.40 -1.27 -11.06
CA ASN A 592 27.72 -1.83 -10.71
C ASN A 592 27.84 -2.14 -9.22
N LYS A 593 27.22 -1.32 -8.37
CA LYS A 593 27.28 -1.41 -6.92
C LYS A 593 25.89 -1.18 -6.32
N LYS A 594 25.61 -1.83 -5.20
CA LYS A 594 24.38 -1.68 -4.44
C LYS A 594 24.69 -1.29 -3.00
N ILE A 595 23.91 -0.37 -2.45
CA ILE A 595 23.89 0.02 -1.04
C ILE A 595 22.42 -0.04 -0.62
N ALA A 596 22.11 -0.89 0.34
CA ALA A 596 20.74 -1.13 0.75
C ALA A 596 20.58 -0.99 2.27
N LEU A 597 19.42 -0.53 2.67
CA LEU A 597 18.89 -0.62 4.03
C LEU A 597 17.57 -1.41 3.94
N ASP A 598 17.57 -2.58 4.54
CA ASP A 598 16.43 -3.48 4.55
C ASP A 598 15.78 -3.45 5.94
N ILE A 599 14.49 -3.18 5.97
CA ILE A 599 13.67 -3.20 7.18
C ILE A 599 12.71 -4.36 7.03
N TRP A 600 13.00 -5.45 7.71
CA TRP A 600 12.20 -6.65 7.75
C TRP A 600 11.19 -6.56 8.87
N VAL A 601 9.92 -6.81 8.55
CA VAL A 601 8.81 -6.68 9.48
C VAL A 601 8.02 -7.99 9.50
N LYS A 602 7.73 -8.48 10.69
CA LYS A 602 6.74 -9.53 10.91
C LYS A 602 5.80 -9.06 12.01
N THR A 603 4.51 -9.00 11.70
CA THR A 603 3.48 -8.79 12.71
C THR A 603 3.39 -10.03 13.59
N MET A 604 3.40 -9.85 14.90
CA MET A 604 3.14 -10.94 15.83
C MET A 604 1.64 -11.21 15.93
N GLU A 605 1.32 -12.48 16.01
CA GLU A 605 -0.04 -12.98 16.08
C GLU A 605 -0.30 -13.58 17.47
N THR A 606 -1.56 -13.85 17.77
CA THR A 606 -1.96 -14.48 19.03
C THR A 606 -1.29 -15.83 19.25
N SER A 607 -1.05 -16.59 18.18
CA SER A 607 -0.35 -17.87 18.20
C SER A 607 1.09 -17.80 18.73
N ASP A 608 1.75 -16.64 18.58
CA ASP A 608 3.11 -16.44 19.11
C ASP A 608 3.15 -16.36 20.65
N PHE A 609 1.97 -16.22 21.31
CA PHE A 609 1.82 -16.08 22.77
C PHE A 609 1.21 -17.30 23.46
N TYR A 610 1.16 -18.44 22.77
CA TYR A 610 0.65 -19.69 23.37
C TYR A 610 1.79 -20.45 24.05
N ALA A 611 1.86 -20.39 25.36
CA ALA A 611 2.79 -21.18 26.13
C ALA A 611 2.06 -22.25 26.96
N ALA A 612 2.17 -23.52 26.57
CA ALA A 612 1.72 -24.66 27.33
C ALA A 612 0.25 -24.60 27.86
N GLY A 613 -0.69 -24.19 27.00
CA GLY A 613 -2.12 -24.06 27.33
C GLY A 613 -2.49 -22.80 28.11
N SER A 614 -1.52 -21.96 28.46
CA SER A 614 -1.73 -20.67 29.09
C SER A 614 -1.76 -19.58 28.00
N LEU A 615 -2.74 -18.68 28.09
CA LEU A 615 -2.92 -17.56 27.16
C LEU A 615 -2.65 -16.23 27.90
N ASN A 616 -1.56 -15.58 27.55
CA ASN A 616 -1.22 -14.26 28.06
C ASN A 616 -0.96 -13.33 26.88
N ILE A 617 -1.94 -12.51 26.53
CA ILE A 617 -1.89 -11.63 25.37
C ILE A 617 -1.63 -10.21 25.85
N PRO A 618 -0.50 -9.60 25.44
CA PRO A 618 -0.20 -8.21 25.76
C PRO A 618 -1.08 -7.23 24.97
N ARG A 619 -1.00 -5.98 25.34
CA ARG A 619 -1.61 -4.89 24.59
C ARG A 619 -1.06 -4.81 23.15
N GLY A 620 -1.90 -4.42 22.22
CA GLY A 620 -1.52 -4.21 20.82
C GLY A 620 -1.61 -5.45 19.92
N ILE A 621 -1.98 -6.63 20.45
CA ILE A 621 -2.22 -7.85 19.66
C ILE A 621 -3.69 -7.94 19.22
N LEU A 622 -4.62 -7.93 20.19
CA LEU A 622 -6.06 -8.00 19.91
C LEU A 622 -6.61 -6.60 19.69
N THR A 623 -6.44 -6.07 18.49
CA THR A 623 -6.93 -4.75 18.08
C THR A 623 -8.26 -4.87 17.36
N PRO A 624 -9.18 -3.88 17.49
CA PRO A 624 -10.49 -3.96 16.87
C PRO A 624 -10.48 -3.60 15.40
N VAL A 625 -11.49 -4.11 14.70
CA VAL A 625 -11.98 -3.50 13.47
C VAL A 625 -13.00 -2.44 13.84
N VAL A 626 -12.88 -1.28 13.24
CA VAL A 626 -13.83 -0.19 13.45
C VAL A 626 -14.94 -0.30 12.41
N LEU A 627 -16.17 -0.48 12.89
CA LEU A 627 -17.39 -0.46 12.10
C LEU A 627 -18.21 0.73 12.59
N GLY A 628 -18.41 1.73 11.76
CA GLY A 628 -19.14 2.88 12.24
C GLY A 628 -20.18 3.40 11.27
N SER A 629 -21.32 3.84 11.78
CA SER A 629 -22.22 4.77 11.10
C SER A 629 -21.77 6.23 11.24
N ALA A 630 -20.73 6.50 12.04
CA ALA A 630 -20.16 7.80 12.15
C ALA A 630 -19.58 8.23 10.81
N ARG A 631 -20.03 9.37 10.29
CA ARG A 631 -19.28 10.10 9.27
C ARG A 631 -17.99 10.55 9.89
N THR A 632 -17.00 9.66 9.87
CA THR A 632 -15.64 10.03 10.20
C THR A 632 -15.12 10.83 9.03
N ASP A 633 -15.17 12.14 9.10
CA ASP A 633 -14.58 13.01 8.09
C ASP A 633 -13.06 12.78 8.00
N TYR A 634 -12.50 12.19 9.04
CA TYR A 634 -11.10 11.80 9.10
C TYR A 634 -10.92 10.58 10.01
N TYR A 635 -10.40 9.49 9.47
CA TYR A 635 -9.95 8.32 10.22
C TYR A 635 -8.45 8.11 9.97
N SER A 636 -7.64 8.30 10.99
CA SER A 636 -6.25 7.86 10.98
C SER A 636 -6.17 6.44 11.55
N PRO A 637 -5.70 5.46 10.80
CA PRO A 637 -5.46 4.11 11.32
C PRO A 637 -4.48 4.10 12.50
N ARG A 638 -3.69 5.16 12.67
CA ARG A 638 -2.69 5.29 13.73
C ARG A 638 -3.30 5.66 15.08
N ASP A 639 -4.31 6.54 15.04
CA ASP A 639 -4.74 7.26 16.25
C ASP A 639 -6.21 7.02 16.57
N TYR A 640 -6.91 6.12 15.84
CA TYR A 640 -8.37 5.93 15.98
C TYR A 640 -9.09 7.27 16.20
N HIS A 641 -8.78 8.23 15.33
CA HIS A 641 -9.37 9.57 15.40
C HIS A 641 -10.78 9.54 14.80
N PHE A 642 -11.75 9.90 15.61
CA PHE A 642 -13.16 9.99 15.22
C PHE A 642 -13.61 11.43 15.34
N TYR A 643 -14.17 11.95 14.28
CA TYR A 643 -14.80 13.26 14.26
C TYR A 643 -16.27 13.12 13.85
N SER A 644 -17.18 13.65 14.64
CA SER A 644 -18.60 13.75 14.30
C SER A 644 -19.17 14.98 14.94
N ASN A 645 -19.96 15.76 14.18
CA ASN A 645 -20.72 16.91 14.65
C ASN A 645 -22.08 16.52 15.26
N GLU A 646 -22.45 15.26 15.21
CA GLU A 646 -23.72 14.74 15.68
C GLU A 646 -23.50 13.51 16.58
N GLU A 647 -24.54 13.04 17.26
CA GLU A 647 -24.49 11.77 17.96
C GLU A 647 -24.08 10.64 16.99
N ALA A 648 -23.04 9.92 17.35
CA ALA A 648 -22.51 8.82 16.53
C ALA A 648 -22.28 7.56 17.36
N ASN A 649 -22.48 6.42 16.71
CA ASN A 649 -22.11 5.12 17.24
C ASN A 649 -20.88 4.62 16.48
N VAL A 650 -19.86 4.25 17.21
CA VAL A 650 -18.66 3.59 16.65
C VAL A 650 -18.61 2.18 17.19
N ASP A 651 -18.80 1.21 16.32
CA ASP A 651 -18.73 -0.20 16.67
C ASP A 651 -17.30 -0.72 16.46
N LEU A 652 -16.78 -1.37 17.47
CA LEU A 652 -15.45 -1.94 17.55
C LEU A 652 -15.62 -3.45 17.67
N VAL A 653 -15.07 -4.20 16.75
CA VAL A 653 -15.14 -5.65 16.79
C VAL A 653 -13.74 -6.22 16.98
N PHE A 654 -13.58 -6.96 18.05
CA PHE A 654 -12.35 -7.65 18.39
C PHE A 654 -12.51 -9.13 18.02
N SER A 655 -11.55 -9.65 17.28
CA SER A 655 -11.45 -11.09 17.01
C SER A 655 -10.55 -11.73 18.06
N LEU A 656 -11.12 -12.62 18.82
CA LEU A 656 -10.43 -13.39 19.85
C LEU A 656 -9.93 -14.73 19.27
N PRO A 657 -8.90 -15.36 19.86
CA PRO A 657 -8.50 -16.72 19.50
C PRO A 657 -9.65 -17.73 19.61
N GLU A 658 -9.57 -18.77 18.82
CA GLU A 658 -10.51 -19.89 18.91
C GLU A 658 -10.27 -20.70 20.20
N ASN A 659 -11.31 -21.38 20.65
CA ASN A 659 -11.26 -22.31 21.80
C ASN A 659 -10.81 -21.70 23.13
N ILE A 660 -11.02 -20.41 23.35
CA ILE A 660 -10.73 -19.79 24.65
C ILE A 660 -11.70 -20.30 25.71
N ASP A 661 -11.15 -20.71 26.87
CA ASP A 661 -11.90 -20.93 28.10
C ASP A 661 -12.16 -19.60 28.84
N PHE A 662 -13.28 -18.96 28.54
CA PHE A 662 -13.66 -17.70 29.18
C PHE A 662 -13.98 -17.79 30.68
N SER A 663 -14.00 -18.98 31.25
CA SER A 663 -14.14 -19.15 32.70
C SER A 663 -12.84 -18.83 33.44
N GLN A 664 -11.73 -18.73 32.74
CA GLN A 664 -10.41 -18.51 33.32
C GLN A 664 -9.76 -17.26 32.70
N GLY A 665 -8.96 -16.58 33.52
CA GLY A 665 -8.23 -15.40 33.09
C GLY A 665 -8.99 -14.09 33.29
N GLU A 666 -8.25 -13.01 33.12
CA GLU A 666 -8.72 -11.67 33.23
C GLU A 666 -8.63 -11.01 31.84
N TYR A 667 -9.75 -10.48 31.37
CA TYR A 667 -9.90 -9.86 30.06
C TYR A 667 -10.10 -8.35 30.26
N ARG A 668 -9.19 -7.55 29.73
CA ARG A 668 -9.19 -6.10 29.86
C ARG A 668 -9.39 -5.45 28.52
N LEU A 669 -10.47 -4.67 28.39
CA LEU A 669 -10.63 -3.74 27.29
C LEU A 669 -9.82 -2.48 27.60
N ASN A 670 -8.75 -2.26 26.88
CA ASN A 670 -7.87 -1.11 27.05
C ASN A 670 -8.28 0.00 26.08
N LEU A 671 -8.39 1.22 26.59
CA LEU A 671 -8.76 2.41 25.84
C LEU A 671 -7.82 3.53 26.25
N ASP A 672 -6.92 3.93 25.38
CA ASP A 672 -6.06 5.09 25.61
C ASP A 672 -6.69 6.31 24.94
N ALA A 673 -7.43 7.08 25.72
CA ALA A 673 -8.02 8.34 25.27
C ALA A 673 -7.02 9.48 25.40
N VAL A 674 -6.91 10.34 24.40
CA VAL A 674 -5.84 11.33 24.34
C VAL A 674 -6.32 12.77 24.27
N TRP A 675 -7.31 13.10 23.49
CA TRP A 675 -7.65 14.50 23.26
C TRP A 675 -9.16 14.70 23.06
N GLY A 676 -9.73 15.71 23.69
CA GLY A 676 -11.08 16.20 23.51
C GLY A 676 -11.95 16.07 24.76
N GLU A 677 -13.09 16.75 24.81
CA GLU A 677 -14.14 16.49 25.77
C GLU A 677 -14.91 15.25 25.33
N ALA A 678 -14.36 14.07 25.59
CA ALA A 678 -14.97 12.80 25.19
C ALA A 678 -16.20 12.54 26.06
N LYS A 679 -17.37 13.00 25.62
CA LYS A 679 -18.66 12.63 26.19
C LYS A 679 -19.21 11.41 25.46
N GLY A 680 -19.35 10.31 26.15
CA GLY A 680 -19.90 9.10 25.55
C GLY A 680 -19.94 7.92 26.50
N THR A 681 -20.66 6.87 26.10
CA THR A 681 -20.75 5.61 26.83
C THR A 681 -20.10 4.50 26.03
N VAL A 682 -19.47 3.58 26.74
CA VAL A 682 -18.90 2.34 26.19
C VAL A 682 -19.85 1.21 26.52
N LEU A 683 -20.32 0.52 25.49
CA LEU A 683 -21.28 -0.57 25.60
C LEU A 683 -20.66 -1.83 25.00
N ALA A 684 -20.89 -3.00 25.59
CA ALA A 684 -20.60 -4.29 24.95
C ALA A 684 -21.90 -5.00 24.58
N TYR A 685 -21.93 -5.68 23.44
CA TYR A 685 -23.08 -6.48 23.09
C TYR A 685 -23.03 -7.81 23.83
N ASN A 686 -24.07 -8.08 24.65
CA ASN A 686 -24.20 -9.34 25.36
C ASN A 686 -25.09 -10.29 24.52
N TYR A 687 -24.45 -11.28 23.92
CA TYR A 687 -25.10 -12.23 23.01
C TYR A 687 -26.06 -13.20 23.72
N LYS A 688 -25.88 -13.41 25.02
CA LYS A 688 -26.75 -14.25 25.80
C LYS A 688 -28.09 -13.57 26.13
N SER A 689 -28.06 -12.29 26.44
CA SER A 689 -29.28 -11.50 26.73
C SER A 689 -29.82 -10.77 25.51
N ASN A 690 -29.08 -10.69 24.40
CA ASN A 690 -29.35 -9.88 23.21
C ASN A 690 -29.53 -8.39 23.52
N LEU A 691 -28.79 -7.86 24.48
CA LEU A 691 -28.85 -6.46 24.89
C LEU A 691 -27.46 -5.85 24.96
N TRP A 692 -27.40 -4.53 24.77
CA TRP A 692 -26.18 -3.76 25.03
C TRP A 692 -25.98 -3.58 26.53
N GLN A 693 -24.85 -4.04 27.04
CA GLN A 693 -24.41 -3.91 28.43
C GLN A 693 -23.57 -2.64 28.56
N ASP A 694 -23.89 -1.78 29.51
CA ASP A 694 -23.12 -0.57 29.82
C ASP A 694 -21.81 -0.98 30.55
N LEU A 695 -20.68 -0.61 29.97
CA LEU A 695 -19.34 -0.81 30.53
C LEU A 695 -18.78 0.45 31.20
N GLY A 696 -19.44 1.61 31.05
CA GLY A 696 -19.03 2.89 31.65
C GLY A 696 -18.95 4.05 30.66
N THR A 697 -18.50 5.19 31.14
CA THR A 697 -18.39 6.42 30.35
C THR A 697 -16.94 6.68 29.94
N LEU A 698 -16.74 7.25 28.77
CA LEU A 698 -15.41 7.64 28.26
C LEU A 698 -14.71 8.63 29.21
N ASP A 699 -15.47 9.52 29.86
CA ASP A 699 -14.96 10.51 30.83
C ASP A 699 -14.34 9.85 32.08
N ASN A 700 -14.95 8.78 32.59
CA ASN A 700 -14.42 8.02 33.72
C ASN A 700 -13.17 7.21 33.34
N LEU A 701 -13.13 6.68 32.12
CA LEU A 701 -11.96 5.96 31.59
C LEU A 701 -10.76 6.86 31.42
N TYR A 702 -10.97 8.09 30.96
CA TYR A 702 -9.91 9.08 30.78
C TYR A 702 -9.29 9.51 32.13
N LYS A 703 -10.11 9.66 33.19
CA LYS A 703 -9.67 10.25 34.45
C LYS A 703 -9.15 9.22 35.46
N HIS A 704 -9.64 7.98 35.46
CA HIS A 704 -9.46 7.06 36.58
C HIS A 704 -8.96 5.66 36.26
N SER A 705 -9.25 5.12 35.08
CA SER A 705 -8.76 3.79 34.69
C SER A 705 -8.55 3.70 33.17
N ARG A 706 -7.37 3.27 32.79
CA ARG A 706 -7.02 3.10 31.36
C ARG A 706 -7.56 1.80 30.76
N TYR A 707 -8.35 1.05 31.52
CA TYR A 707 -8.96 -0.22 31.05
C TYR A 707 -10.29 -0.50 31.76
N ILE A 708 -11.11 -1.29 31.10
CA ILE A 708 -12.34 -1.87 31.66
C ILE A 708 -12.10 -3.36 31.82
N LEU A 709 -12.38 -3.89 33.00
CA LEU A 709 -12.43 -5.32 33.23
C LEU A 709 -13.73 -5.87 32.65
N LEU A 710 -13.64 -6.85 31.75
CA LEU A 710 -14.81 -7.50 31.17
C LEU A 710 -15.32 -8.56 32.14
N GLU A 711 -16.51 -8.32 32.71
CA GLU A 711 -17.21 -9.30 33.53
C GLU A 711 -17.93 -10.32 32.64
N ASN A 712 -17.78 -11.62 32.95
CA ASN A 712 -18.36 -12.72 32.19
C ASN A 712 -18.12 -12.61 30.65
N PRO A 713 -16.87 -12.54 30.20
CA PRO A 713 -16.53 -12.28 28.81
C PRO A 713 -17.15 -13.31 27.85
N GLY A 714 -17.41 -14.54 28.29
CA GLY A 714 -18.09 -15.55 27.49
C GLY A 714 -19.52 -15.20 27.07
N ASP A 715 -20.24 -14.36 27.86
CA ASP A 715 -21.57 -13.86 27.49
C ASP A 715 -21.53 -12.73 26.45
N LEU A 716 -20.33 -12.10 26.30
CA LEU A 716 -20.09 -10.98 25.38
C LEU A 716 -19.47 -11.42 24.06
N VAL A 717 -19.13 -12.69 23.92
CA VAL A 717 -18.43 -13.21 22.74
C VAL A 717 -19.34 -14.17 21.97
N TYR A 718 -19.40 -13.98 20.66
CA TYR A 718 -20.08 -14.87 19.74
C TYR A 718 -19.18 -15.15 18.53
N GLU A 719 -19.00 -16.44 18.19
CA GLU A 719 -18.10 -16.89 17.12
C GLU A 719 -16.71 -16.20 17.18
N ASN A 720 -16.12 -16.16 18.39
CA ASN A 720 -14.83 -15.52 18.69
C ASN A 720 -14.79 -14.00 18.47
N HIS A 721 -15.94 -13.32 18.36
CA HIS A 721 -16.00 -11.87 18.22
C HIS A 721 -16.63 -11.22 19.44
N LEU A 722 -15.98 -10.17 19.94
CA LEU A 722 -16.51 -9.24 20.93
C LEU A 722 -16.85 -7.93 20.23
N THR A 723 -18.10 -7.49 20.37
CA THR A 723 -18.54 -6.20 19.82
C THR A 723 -18.69 -5.16 20.92
N VAL A 724 -17.95 -4.08 20.81
CA VAL A 724 -17.99 -2.92 21.70
C VAL A 724 -18.48 -1.72 20.92
N ARG A 725 -19.46 -0.99 21.46
CA ARG A 725 -19.96 0.25 20.89
C ARG A 725 -19.55 1.44 21.74
N ILE A 726 -18.95 2.44 21.11
CA ILE A 726 -18.77 3.74 21.69
C ILE A 726 -19.92 4.62 21.19
N LYS A 727 -20.84 4.96 22.08
CA LYS A 727 -21.90 5.93 21.80
C LYS A 727 -21.37 7.31 22.16
N TYR A 728 -21.01 8.09 21.17
CA TYR A 728 -20.46 9.43 21.31
C TYR A 728 -21.57 10.49 21.28
N THR A 729 -21.47 11.45 22.20
CA THR A 729 -22.42 12.58 22.32
C THR A 729 -21.61 13.86 22.54
N GLY A 730 -21.16 14.51 21.48
CA GLY A 730 -20.37 15.74 21.64
C GLY A 730 -20.16 16.49 20.33
N ASP A 731 -19.83 17.78 20.46
CA ASP A 731 -19.64 18.67 19.30
C ASP A 731 -18.21 18.66 18.75
N LEU A 732 -17.28 17.98 19.43
CA LEU A 732 -15.86 17.90 19.06
C LEU A 732 -15.45 16.43 19.06
N GLY A 733 -14.90 15.92 17.96
CA GLY A 733 -14.44 14.55 17.85
C GLY A 733 -13.55 14.09 19.02
N PHE A 734 -13.31 12.82 19.13
CA PHE A 734 -12.41 12.24 20.13
C PHE A 734 -11.32 11.39 19.48
N ASN A 735 -10.16 11.35 20.10
CA ASN A 735 -9.05 10.51 19.68
C ASN A 735 -8.82 9.41 20.71
N LEU A 736 -8.63 8.20 20.24
CA LEU A 736 -8.12 7.09 21.01
C LEU A 736 -6.72 6.75 20.49
N ASP A 737 -5.70 6.87 21.33
CA ASP A 737 -4.31 6.52 20.97
C ASP A 737 -4.13 5.01 20.78
N GLY A 738 -4.99 4.22 21.39
CA GLY A 738 -5.00 2.77 21.24
C GLY A 738 -6.26 2.15 21.80
N MET A 739 -6.71 1.11 21.14
CA MET A 739 -7.77 0.22 21.61
C MET A 739 -7.34 -1.20 21.40
N ASP A 740 -7.37 -1.99 22.45
CA ASP A 740 -7.02 -3.40 22.38
C ASP A 740 -7.65 -4.19 23.54
N ILE A 741 -7.66 -5.50 23.39
CA ILE A 741 -7.96 -6.41 24.50
C ILE A 741 -6.67 -7.08 24.91
N SER A 742 -6.36 -7.05 26.21
CA SER A 742 -5.30 -7.85 26.80
C SER A 742 -5.89 -8.98 27.64
N VAL A 743 -5.21 -10.12 27.64
CA VAL A 743 -5.62 -11.32 28.40
C VAL A 743 -4.50 -11.74 29.33
N THR A 744 -4.85 -12.03 30.57
CA THR A 744 -3.90 -12.49 31.58
C THR A 744 -4.43 -13.76 32.23
N GLY A 745 -3.63 -14.83 32.22
CA GLY A 745 -3.99 -16.12 32.85
C GLY A 745 -5.17 -16.82 32.17
N GLY A 746 -5.45 -16.47 30.90
CA GLY A 746 -6.42 -17.16 30.08
C GLY A 746 -5.95 -18.58 29.73
N ARG A 747 -6.86 -19.40 29.23
CA ARG A 747 -6.59 -20.78 28.79
C ARG A 747 -7.27 -21.08 27.48
N ILE A 748 -6.62 -21.93 26.69
CA ILE A 748 -7.18 -22.51 25.48
C ILE A 748 -7.57 -23.94 25.76
N ASN A 749 -8.76 -24.32 25.37
CA ASN A 749 -9.20 -25.72 25.42
C ASN A 749 -8.60 -26.46 24.22
N ASP A 750 -7.99 -27.61 24.48
CA ASP A 750 -7.40 -28.50 23.47
C ASP A 750 -8.46 -29.06 22.50
#